data_b1f9435a218134e1b5a73ef01cb07eb4
#
_entry.id   b1f9435a218134e1b5a73ef01cb07eb4
#
_cell.length_a   1.000
_cell.length_b   1.000
_cell.length_c   1.000
_cell.angle_alpha   90.00
_cell.angle_beta   90.00
_cell.angle_gamma   90.00
#
_symmetry.space_group_name_H-M   'P 1'
#
loop_
_entity.id
_entity.type
_entity.pdbx_description
1 polymer ?
#
loop_
_entity_poly.entity_id
_entity_poly.type
_entity_poly.pdbx_seq_one_letter_code
_entity_poly.pdbx_strand_id
1 'polypeptide(L)'
;MLKNYTRQLFAQLSRHLPRRLVQRDPLPDARNLTSVPIPDSLGQRCLDVAAMDDQEIWRAFDSHPEGLNEGEVAAKILKHGDNQIPAQKPSPWWVHLWTCYRNPFNLLLTVLGIVSYSTEDLFAAGVIALMVGISTLLNFIQEARSTKAADALKAMVSNTATVLRVVNEQGESRWLELPIDQLVPGDIVKLSAGDMIPADLRIIQARDLIVAQASLTGESLPVEKVARSRDPLQQNPLECDTLCFMGTNVVSGSAQAIVYATGGNTWFGQLAGRVSEQESEPNAFQKGISRVSMLLIRFMLVMAPVVLLINGYTKGDWWEAALFALSVAVGLTPEMLPMIVTSTLARGAVKLSKQKVIVKHLDAIQNFGAMDILCTDKTGTLTQDKIVLENHTDVSGKSSERVLHTAWLNSHYQTGLKNLLDTAVLEGVELDAARGLAERWQKVDEIPFDFERRRMSVVVKEQGDAHQLICKGALQEILNVSTQVRYNGEIVPLDDTMLRRIRRVTDTLNRQGLRVVAVATKYLPAREGDYQRADESDLILEGYIAFLDPPKETTAPALKALKASGITVKILTGDSELVAAKVCHEVGLDAGEVVIGSQIEAMSDDELAALAKRTTLFARLAPLHKERIVTLLKREGHVVGFMGDGINDAPALRAADIGISVDGAVDIAREAADIILLEKSLMVLEEGVIEGRRTFANMLKYIKMTASSNFGNVFSVLVASAFLPFLPMLPLHLLIQNLLYDVSQVAIPFDNVDDEQIRKPQRWNPADLGRFMVFFGPISSIFDILTFGLMWWVFHANTVEMQTLFQSGWFIEGLLSQTLIVHMIRTRRIPFVQSRAAWPLFAMTLVVMAVGIALPFSPLAGYLQLQALPLSYFPWLVVILAGYMVLTQTVKGFYSRRYGWQ
;
A
#
# COMPACT_ATOMS: atom_id res chain seq x y z
N MET A 1 -29.80 -12.63 -17.07
CA MET A 1 -29.63 -13.75 -16.15
C MET A 1 -28.14 -14.21 -16.08
N LEU A 2 -27.53 -14.60 -17.18
CA LEU A 2 -26.15 -15.07 -17.23
C LEU A 2 -25.14 -14.06 -16.65
N LYS A 3 -25.31 -12.77 -16.94
CA LYS A 3 -24.46 -11.67 -16.45
C LYS A 3 -24.54 -11.48 -14.94
N ASN A 4 -25.68 -11.76 -14.32
CA ASN A 4 -25.85 -11.68 -12.87
C ASN A 4 -25.32 -12.94 -12.18
N TYR A 5 -25.48 -14.11 -12.83
CA TYR A 5 -24.96 -15.37 -12.31
C TYR A 5 -23.43 -15.41 -12.33
N THR A 6 -22.84 -14.92 -13.42
CA THR A 6 -21.37 -14.79 -13.51
C THR A 6 -20.81 -13.75 -12.52
N ARG A 7 -21.54 -12.67 -12.22
CA ARG A 7 -21.18 -11.72 -11.17
C ARG A 7 -21.24 -12.33 -9.78
N GLN A 8 -22.26 -13.15 -9.49
CA GLN A 8 -22.39 -13.83 -8.19
C GLN A 8 -21.34 -14.92 -8.01
N LEU A 9 -21.07 -15.73 -9.02
CA LEU A 9 -19.99 -16.73 -8.99
C LEU A 9 -18.62 -16.06 -8.82
N PHE A 10 -18.44 -14.93 -9.48
CA PHE A 10 -17.24 -14.13 -9.40
C PHE A 10 -17.07 -13.49 -8.01
N ALA A 11 -18.14 -12.96 -7.44
CA ALA A 11 -18.12 -12.43 -6.07
C ALA A 11 -17.79 -13.53 -5.05
N GLN A 12 -18.18 -14.77 -5.30
CA GLN A 12 -17.78 -15.91 -4.47
C GLN A 12 -16.31 -16.30 -4.66
N LEU A 13 -15.80 -16.30 -5.88
CA LEU A 13 -14.38 -16.56 -6.18
C LEU A 13 -13.45 -15.46 -5.67
N SER A 14 -13.85 -14.19 -5.79
CA SER A 14 -13.07 -13.07 -5.24
C SER A 14 -13.08 -13.01 -3.71
N ARG A 15 -14.06 -13.65 -3.06
CA ARG A 15 -14.07 -13.81 -1.59
C ARG A 15 -12.95 -14.71 -1.05
N HIS A 16 -12.27 -15.45 -1.91
CA HIS A 16 -11.14 -16.30 -1.50
C HIS A 16 -9.78 -15.57 -1.45
N LEU A 17 -9.68 -14.36 -2.04
CA LEU A 17 -8.53 -13.50 -1.77
C LEU A 17 -8.68 -12.97 -0.34
N PRO A 18 -7.69 -13.21 0.55
CA PRO A 18 -7.77 -12.69 1.92
C PRO A 18 -7.81 -11.17 1.86
N ARG A 19 -9.00 -10.60 2.07
CA ARG A 19 -9.26 -9.15 1.98
C ARG A 19 -8.28 -8.32 2.79
N ARG A 20 -7.84 -8.84 3.93
CA ARG A 20 -6.86 -8.19 4.81
C ARG A 20 -5.47 -8.03 4.21
N LEU A 21 -5.08 -8.90 3.30
CA LEU A 21 -3.73 -8.91 2.72
C LEU A 21 -3.63 -8.09 1.45
N VAL A 22 -4.74 -7.96 0.73
CA VAL A 22 -4.77 -7.47 -0.65
C VAL A 22 -5.45 -6.11 -0.79
N GLN A 23 -6.19 -5.66 0.21
CA GLN A 23 -6.92 -4.38 0.17
C GLN A 23 -6.34 -3.38 1.16
N ARG A 24 -6.32 -2.11 0.73
CA ARG A 24 -6.22 -0.97 1.63
C ARG A 24 -7.32 -1.09 2.68
N ASP A 25 -6.97 -1.03 3.98
CA ASP A 25 -7.99 -0.96 5.03
C ASP A 25 -8.91 0.21 4.69
N PRO A 26 -10.19 -0.02 4.37
CA PRO A 26 -11.08 1.09 4.08
C PRO A 26 -11.17 1.92 5.34
N LEU A 27 -10.67 3.15 5.28
CA LEU A 27 -11.13 4.16 6.24
C LEU A 27 -12.65 4.22 6.05
N PRO A 28 -13.43 3.98 7.09
CA PRO A 28 -14.87 4.01 6.94
C PRO A 28 -15.24 5.36 6.32
N ASP A 29 -15.94 5.31 5.20
CA ASP A 29 -16.41 6.53 4.55
C ASP A 29 -17.35 7.22 5.54
N ALA A 30 -17.06 8.47 5.84
CA ALA A 30 -17.86 9.28 6.75
C ALA A 30 -19.35 9.28 6.40
N ARG A 31 -19.69 9.17 5.12
CA ARG A 31 -21.08 9.04 4.65
C ARG A 31 -21.75 7.76 5.14
N ASN A 32 -20.99 6.69 5.24
CA ASN A 32 -21.50 5.41 5.71
C ASN A 32 -21.58 5.35 7.24
N LEU A 33 -20.67 6.04 7.92
CA LEU A 33 -20.67 6.12 9.40
C LEU A 33 -21.81 6.99 9.94
N THR A 34 -22.15 8.08 9.25
CA THR A 34 -23.24 8.98 9.67
C THR A 34 -24.63 8.37 9.52
N SER A 35 -24.80 7.33 8.69
CA SER A 35 -26.07 6.63 8.48
C SER A 35 -26.34 5.52 9.49
N VAL A 36 -25.36 5.11 10.29
CA VAL A 36 -25.48 4.02 11.26
C VAL A 36 -26.03 4.54 12.59
N PRO A 37 -27.15 3.99 13.12
CA PRO A 37 -27.66 4.42 14.40
C PRO A 37 -26.69 4.05 15.53
N ILE A 38 -26.36 5.02 16.36
CA ILE A 38 -25.44 4.89 17.48
C ILE A 38 -26.21 4.37 18.69
N PRO A 39 -25.68 3.43 19.49
CA PRO A 39 -26.30 3.03 20.73
C PRO A 39 -26.42 4.22 21.71
N ASP A 40 -27.59 4.45 22.26
CA ASP A 40 -27.83 5.53 23.23
C ASP A 40 -26.87 5.43 24.44
N SER A 41 -26.52 4.21 24.84
CA SER A 41 -25.57 3.96 25.92
C SER A 41 -24.15 4.48 25.63
N LEU A 42 -23.70 4.37 24.39
CA LEU A 42 -22.36 4.87 23.95
C LEU A 42 -22.35 6.39 23.95
N GLY A 43 -23.38 7.03 23.39
CA GLY A 43 -23.55 8.49 23.39
C GLY A 43 -23.59 9.05 24.80
N GLN A 44 -24.36 8.46 25.69
CA GLN A 44 -24.47 8.87 27.09
C GLN A 44 -23.14 8.75 27.84
N ARG A 45 -22.40 7.67 27.61
CA ARG A 45 -21.06 7.48 28.20
C ARG A 45 -20.08 8.57 27.77
N CYS A 46 -20.06 8.94 26.48
CA CYS A 46 -19.22 10.01 25.97
C CYS A 46 -19.58 11.35 26.62
N LEU A 47 -20.87 11.65 26.75
CA LEU A 47 -21.33 12.88 27.39
C LEU A 47 -20.98 12.93 28.88
N ASP A 48 -21.09 11.81 29.58
CA ASP A 48 -20.72 11.70 30.99
C ASP A 48 -19.21 11.96 31.19
N VAL A 49 -18.37 11.37 30.34
CA VAL A 49 -16.91 11.59 30.39
C VAL A 49 -16.54 13.03 30.03
N ALA A 50 -17.22 13.65 29.08
CA ALA A 50 -17.01 15.05 28.70
C ALA A 50 -17.32 16.02 29.81
N ALA A 51 -18.29 15.69 30.64
CA ALA A 51 -18.74 16.52 31.77
C ALA A 51 -17.93 16.36 33.06
N MET A 52 -17.08 15.32 33.15
CA MET A 52 -16.25 15.05 34.34
C MET A 52 -15.19 16.12 34.55
N ASP A 53 -14.94 16.47 35.84
CA ASP A 53 -13.76 17.23 36.21
C ASP A 53 -12.52 16.34 36.34
N ASP A 54 -11.36 16.97 36.55
CA ASP A 54 -10.09 16.23 36.57
C ASP A 54 -10.02 15.17 37.68
N GLN A 55 -10.62 15.44 38.86
CA GLN A 55 -10.61 14.48 39.97
C GLN A 55 -11.56 13.30 39.70
N GLU A 56 -12.74 13.58 39.15
CA GLU A 56 -13.69 12.54 38.76
C GLU A 56 -13.11 11.60 37.71
N ILE A 57 -12.34 12.11 36.72
CA ILE A 57 -11.67 11.32 35.70
C ILE A 57 -10.66 10.38 36.31
N TRP A 58 -9.81 10.87 37.24
CA TRP A 58 -8.80 10.01 37.89
C TRP A 58 -9.44 8.85 38.65
N ARG A 59 -10.53 9.09 39.31
CA ARG A 59 -11.29 8.08 40.06
C ARG A 59 -12.02 7.10 39.13
N ALA A 60 -12.65 7.62 38.10
CA ALA A 60 -13.47 6.82 37.19
C ALA A 60 -12.67 5.79 36.40
N PHE A 61 -11.39 6.08 36.09
CA PHE A 61 -10.51 5.22 35.32
C PHE A 61 -9.36 4.63 36.13
N ASP A 62 -9.41 4.70 37.47
CA ASP A 62 -8.38 4.17 38.37
C ASP A 62 -6.96 4.62 37.94
N SER A 63 -6.82 5.90 37.60
CA SER A 63 -5.60 6.46 37.06
C SER A 63 -4.99 7.51 38.02
N HIS A 64 -3.77 7.89 37.76
CA HIS A 64 -2.99 8.87 38.51
C HIS A 64 -2.34 9.87 37.57
N PRO A 65 -2.10 11.13 38.02
CA PRO A 65 -1.38 12.12 37.23
C PRO A 65 0.05 11.71 36.86
N GLU A 66 0.65 10.78 37.59
CA GLU A 66 1.98 10.23 37.36
C GLU A 66 2.00 9.10 36.34
N GLY A 67 0.84 8.63 35.90
CA GLY A 67 0.68 7.48 34.99
C GLY A 67 0.47 6.15 35.69
N LEU A 68 0.22 5.10 34.94
CA LEU A 68 -0.03 3.75 35.42
C LEU A 68 1.29 2.99 35.62
N ASN A 69 1.35 2.13 36.65
CA ASN A 69 2.45 1.17 36.83
C ASN A 69 2.19 -0.16 36.09
N GLU A 70 3.17 -1.04 36.01
CA GLU A 70 3.07 -2.34 35.34
C GLU A 70 1.94 -3.23 35.86
N GLY A 71 1.74 -3.27 37.17
CA GLY A 71 0.69 -4.08 37.80
C GLY A 71 -0.71 -3.61 37.44
N GLU A 72 -0.92 -2.28 37.45
CA GLU A 72 -2.18 -1.67 37.05
C GLU A 72 -2.47 -1.89 35.57
N VAL A 73 -1.45 -1.78 34.70
CA VAL A 73 -1.57 -2.04 33.27
C VAL A 73 -1.94 -3.49 33.01
N ALA A 74 -1.28 -4.46 33.64
CA ALA A 74 -1.58 -5.88 33.50
C ALA A 74 -3.02 -6.21 33.92
N ALA A 75 -3.49 -5.65 35.05
CA ALA A 75 -4.87 -5.83 35.50
C ALA A 75 -5.90 -5.25 34.50
N LYS A 76 -5.60 -4.09 33.91
CA LYS A 76 -6.47 -3.44 32.92
C LYS A 76 -6.49 -4.17 31.58
N ILE A 77 -5.36 -4.76 31.14
CA ILE A 77 -5.30 -5.61 29.94
C ILE A 77 -6.20 -6.84 30.13
N LEU A 78 -6.18 -7.48 31.30
CA LEU A 78 -7.06 -8.61 31.60
C LEU A 78 -8.54 -8.23 31.59
N LYS A 79 -8.87 -7.02 32.03
CA LYS A 79 -10.24 -6.53 32.12
C LYS A 79 -10.80 -6.00 30.79
N HIS A 80 -9.99 -5.25 30.03
CA HIS A 80 -10.44 -4.51 28.83
C HIS A 80 -9.92 -5.12 27.53
N GLY A 81 -8.88 -5.95 27.56
CA GLY A 81 -8.20 -6.48 26.38
C GLY A 81 -7.29 -5.45 25.70
N ASP A 82 -6.80 -5.82 24.53
CA ASP A 82 -5.93 -4.97 23.72
C ASP A 82 -6.72 -3.85 23.03
N ASN A 83 -6.03 -2.76 22.72
CA ASN A 83 -6.60 -1.65 21.93
C ASN A 83 -6.65 -2.01 20.44
N GLN A 84 -7.42 -3.02 20.10
CA GLN A 84 -7.65 -3.49 18.73
C GLN A 84 -9.13 -3.60 18.43
N ILE A 85 -9.53 -3.26 17.20
CA ILE A 85 -10.91 -3.39 16.75
C ILE A 85 -11.23 -4.85 16.48
N PRO A 86 -12.27 -5.45 17.08
CA PRO A 86 -12.58 -6.89 16.94
C PRO A 86 -12.79 -7.35 15.49
N ALA A 87 -13.30 -6.48 14.61
CA ALA A 87 -13.47 -6.76 13.19
C ALA A 87 -12.16 -7.01 12.43
N GLN A 88 -11.04 -6.64 12.99
CA GLN A 88 -9.69 -6.79 12.40
C GLN A 88 -8.95 -8.03 12.92
N LYS A 89 -9.55 -8.80 13.84
CA LYS A 89 -8.91 -10.01 14.37
C LYS A 89 -8.90 -11.15 13.34
N PRO A 90 -7.79 -11.92 13.23
CA PRO A 90 -7.72 -13.05 12.32
C PRO A 90 -8.72 -14.14 12.70
N SER A 91 -9.28 -14.81 11.69
CA SER A 91 -10.16 -15.97 11.88
C SER A 91 -9.40 -17.13 12.53
N PRO A 92 -10.06 -18.01 13.34
CA PRO A 92 -9.44 -19.21 13.86
C PRO A 92 -8.91 -20.12 12.74
N TRP A 93 -7.86 -20.89 13.01
CA TRP A 93 -7.23 -21.75 12.00
C TRP A 93 -8.17 -22.78 11.36
N TRP A 94 -9.15 -23.31 12.10
CA TRP A 94 -10.11 -24.28 11.57
C TRP A 94 -11.09 -23.66 10.57
N VAL A 95 -11.46 -22.38 10.75
CA VAL A 95 -12.28 -21.63 9.78
C VAL A 95 -11.51 -21.41 8.50
N HIS A 96 -10.24 -21.08 8.61
CA HIS A 96 -9.34 -20.93 7.47
C HIS A 96 -9.16 -22.26 6.70
N LEU A 97 -8.97 -23.36 7.43
CA LEU A 97 -8.88 -24.70 6.83
C LEU A 97 -10.17 -25.08 6.11
N TRP A 98 -11.32 -24.81 6.70
CA TRP A 98 -12.62 -25.02 6.07
C TRP A 98 -12.80 -24.17 4.79
N THR A 99 -12.36 -22.93 4.81
CA THR A 99 -12.38 -22.04 3.65
C THR A 99 -11.49 -22.58 2.53
N CYS A 100 -10.31 -23.08 2.85
CA CYS A 100 -9.41 -23.72 1.89
C CYS A 100 -9.99 -25.00 1.28
N TYR A 101 -10.75 -25.79 2.08
CA TYR A 101 -11.43 -26.99 1.61
C TYR A 101 -12.58 -26.67 0.64
N ARG A 102 -13.30 -25.56 0.81
CA ARG A 102 -14.52 -25.20 0.07
C ARG A 102 -14.32 -24.77 -1.36
N ASN A 103 -13.17 -24.98 -1.97
CA ASN A 103 -12.99 -24.62 -3.38
C ASN A 103 -13.75 -25.61 -4.30
N PRO A 104 -14.16 -25.19 -5.53
CA PRO A 104 -14.91 -26.05 -6.45
C PRO A 104 -14.22 -27.36 -6.79
N PHE A 105 -12.88 -27.37 -6.89
CA PHE A 105 -12.08 -28.55 -7.17
C PHE A 105 -12.22 -29.60 -6.08
N ASN A 106 -12.06 -29.24 -4.82
CA ASN A 106 -12.19 -30.15 -3.69
C ASN A 106 -13.64 -30.64 -3.53
N LEU A 107 -14.62 -29.80 -3.79
CA LEU A 107 -16.04 -30.19 -3.75
C LEU A 107 -16.35 -31.24 -4.81
N LEU A 108 -15.85 -31.05 -6.04
CA LEU A 108 -16.02 -32.05 -7.09
C LEU A 108 -15.31 -33.38 -6.75
N LEU A 109 -14.06 -33.31 -6.30
CA LEU A 109 -13.33 -34.49 -5.86
C LEU A 109 -14.06 -35.23 -4.74
N THR A 110 -14.68 -34.51 -3.81
CA THR A 110 -15.48 -35.09 -2.74
C THR A 110 -16.70 -35.82 -3.28
N VAL A 111 -17.41 -35.23 -4.25
CA VAL A 111 -18.54 -35.88 -4.94
C VAL A 111 -18.10 -37.16 -5.65
N LEU A 112 -17.01 -37.10 -6.42
CA LEU A 112 -16.44 -38.27 -7.09
C LEU A 112 -15.99 -39.35 -6.09
N GLY A 113 -15.43 -38.97 -4.96
CA GLY A 113 -15.03 -39.88 -3.88
C GLY A 113 -16.22 -40.58 -3.26
N ILE A 114 -17.33 -39.87 -3.04
CA ILE A 114 -18.59 -40.46 -2.52
C ILE A 114 -19.17 -41.40 -3.56
N VAL A 115 -19.21 -41.07 -4.82
CA VAL A 115 -19.68 -41.95 -5.89
C VAL A 115 -18.82 -43.21 -5.96
N SER A 116 -17.50 -43.10 -5.90
CA SER A 116 -16.57 -44.23 -5.91
C SER A 116 -16.76 -45.14 -4.69
N TYR A 117 -16.98 -44.57 -3.53
CA TYR A 117 -17.30 -45.33 -2.30
C TYR A 117 -18.62 -46.07 -2.45
N SER A 118 -19.65 -45.45 -2.98
CA SER A 118 -20.97 -46.04 -3.18
C SER A 118 -20.98 -47.17 -4.21
N THR A 119 -20.03 -47.15 -5.15
CA THR A 119 -19.83 -48.24 -6.13
C THR A 119 -18.83 -49.30 -5.68
N GLU A 120 -18.49 -49.31 -4.41
CA GLU A 120 -17.59 -50.29 -3.76
C GLU A 120 -16.11 -50.19 -4.25
N ASP A 121 -15.72 -49.13 -4.95
CA ASP A 121 -14.34 -48.86 -5.32
C ASP A 121 -13.62 -48.10 -4.19
N LEU A 122 -13.24 -48.82 -3.14
CA LEU A 122 -12.62 -48.26 -1.94
C LEU A 122 -11.25 -47.64 -2.22
N PHE A 123 -10.52 -48.18 -3.18
CA PHE A 123 -9.17 -47.67 -3.52
C PHE A 123 -9.24 -46.33 -4.23
N ALA A 124 -10.11 -46.20 -5.22
CA ALA A 124 -10.32 -44.91 -5.92
C ALA A 124 -10.81 -43.83 -4.94
N ALA A 125 -11.71 -44.20 -4.03
CA ALA A 125 -12.17 -43.30 -2.97
C ALA A 125 -11.00 -42.84 -2.07
N GLY A 126 -10.08 -43.75 -1.71
CA GLY A 126 -8.90 -43.43 -0.92
C GLY A 126 -7.93 -42.52 -1.61
N VAL A 127 -7.68 -42.71 -2.91
CA VAL A 127 -6.83 -41.84 -3.73
C VAL A 127 -7.44 -40.42 -3.85
N ILE A 128 -8.73 -40.32 -4.08
CA ILE A 128 -9.46 -39.04 -4.16
C ILE A 128 -9.38 -38.31 -2.82
N ALA A 129 -9.58 -39.01 -1.69
CA ALA A 129 -9.44 -38.44 -0.35
C ALA A 129 -8.02 -37.88 -0.10
N LEU A 130 -6.98 -38.61 -0.54
CA LEU A 130 -5.59 -38.14 -0.47
C LEU A 130 -5.38 -36.88 -1.32
N MET A 131 -5.94 -36.81 -2.53
CA MET A 131 -5.84 -35.64 -3.40
C MET A 131 -6.53 -34.42 -2.79
N VAL A 132 -7.71 -34.57 -2.21
CA VAL A 132 -8.40 -33.51 -1.47
C VAL A 132 -7.55 -33.03 -0.29
N GLY A 133 -6.96 -33.94 0.46
CA GLY A 133 -6.09 -33.63 1.59
C GLY A 133 -4.86 -32.82 1.18
N ILE A 134 -4.17 -33.25 0.12
CA ILE A 134 -2.99 -32.55 -0.41
C ILE A 134 -3.36 -31.16 -0.91
N SER A 135 -4.40 -31.01 -1.71
CA SER A 135 -4.88 -29.71 -2.24
C SER A 135 -5.24 -28.74 -1.12
N THR A 136 -6.02 -29.20 -0.15
CA THR A 136 -6.44 -28.39 1.00
C THR A 136 -5.24 -27.96 1.85
N LEU A 137 -4.35 -28.90 2.16
CA LEU A 137 -3.16 -28.63 2.97
C LEU A 137 -2.20 -27.68 2.28
N LEU A 138 -2.00 -27.82 0.97
CA LEU A 138 -1.16 -26.94 0.17
C LEU A 138 -1.67 -25.49 0.19
N ASN A 139 -2.95 -25.31 -0.07
CA ASN A 139 -3.60 -23.99 0.02
C ASN A 139 -3.50 -23.39 1.42
N PHE A 140 -3.77 -24.19 2.44
CA PHE A 140 -3.69 -23.76 3.84
C PHE A 140 -2.29 -23.28 4.23
N ILE A 141 -1.26 -24.06 3.93
CA ILE A 141 0.13 -23.73 4.25
C ILE A 141 0.58 -22.46 3.51
N GLN A 142 0.28 -22.34 2.22
CA GLN A 142 0.66 -21.17 1.42
C GLN A 142 -0.02 -19.89 1.90
N GLU A 143 -1.33 -19.93 2.15
CA GLU A 143 -2.05 -18.76 2.68
C GLU A 143 -1.60 -18.40 4.09
N ALA A 144 -1.39 -19.39 4.98
CA ALA A 144 -0.89 -19.14 6.33
C ALA A 144 0.49 -18.48 6.33
N ARG A 145 1.40 -18.93 5.48
CA ARG A 145 2.73 -18.31 5.32
C ARG A 145 2.63 -16.88 4.79
N SER A 146 1.81 -16.65 3.77
CA SER A 146 1.61 -15.34 3.18
C SER A 146 1.01 -14.35 4.18
N THR A 147 0.02 -14.78 4.94
CA THR A 147 -0.62 -13.98 6.01
C THR A 147 0.38 -13.62 7.10
N LYS A 148 1.16 -14.60 7.57
CA LYS A 148 2.16 -14.37 8.61
C LYS A 148 3.25 -13.39 8.15
N ALA A 149 3.73 -13.52 6.92
CA ALA A 149 4.71 -12.59 6.36
C ALA A 149 4.17 -11.16 6.24
N ALA A 150 2.96 -10.99 5.72
CA ALA A 150 2.32 -9.68 5.58
C ALA A 150 2.06 -9.01 6.93
N ASP A 151 1.56 -9.76 7.93
CA ASP A 151 1.32 -9.25 9.27
C ASP A 151 2.62 -8.83 9.97
N ALA A 152 3.70 -9.61 9.80
CA ALA A 152 5.01 -9.26 10.34
C ALA A 152 5.54 -7.95 9.73
N LEU A 153 5.38 -7.74 8.43
CA LEU A 153 5.80 -6.50 7.76
C LEU A 153 4.96 -5.30 8.20
N LYS A 154 3.65 -5.46 8.32
CA LYS A 154 2.75 -4.41 8.80
C LYS A 154 3.06 -3.99 10.23
N ALA A 155 3.44 -4.92 11.10
CA ALA A 155 3.84 -4.65 12.48
C ALA A 155 5.12 -3.82 12.59
N MET A 156 6.04 -3.90 11.62
CA MET A 156 7.29 -3.13 11.61
C MET A 156 7.07 -1.62 11.45
N VAL A 157 5.96 -1.19 10.88
CA VAL A 157 5.64 0.21 10.57
C VAL A 157 4.35 0.68 11.23
N SER A 158 3.86 -0.03 12.25
CA SER A 158 2.68 0.38 13.02
C SER A 158 2.94 1.68 13.79
N ASN A 159 1.90 2.48 13.95
CA ASN A 159 1.97 3.72 14.71
C ASN A 159 2.19 3.44 16.20
N THR A 160 2.84 4.39 16.87
CA THR A 160 3.08 4.39 18.30
C THR A 160 2.39 5.57 18.96
N ALA A 161 2.20 5.50 20.27
CA ALA A 161 1.70 6.59 21.08
C ALA A 161 2.70 6.92 22.18
N THR A 162 2.82 8.20 22.52
CA THR A 162 3.65 8.66 23.64
C THR A 162 2.82 8.59 24.91
N VAL A 163 3.16 7.70 25.83
CA VAL A 163 2.38 7.37 27.04
C VAL A 163 3.20 7.62 28.29
N LEU A 164 2.60 8.23 29.30
CA LEU A 164 3.20 8.43 30.61
C LEU A 164 2.98 7.20 31.47
N ARG A 165 4.06 6.55 31.88
CA ARG A 165 4.00 5.39 32.76
C ARG A 165 5.06 5.42 33.83
N VAL A 166 4.76 4.79 34.97
CA VAL A 166 5.71 4.59 36.09
C VAL A 166 6.62 3.40 35.73
N VAL A 167 7.94 3.63 35.71
CA VAL A 167 8.93 2.67 35.18
C VAL A 167 9.62 1.85 36.25
N ASN A 168 9.57 2.28 37.54
CA ASN A 168 10.26 1.59 38.64
C ASN A 168 9.44 1.58 39.94
N GLU A 169 9.82 0.76 40.87
CA GLU A 169 9.20 0.66 42.20
C GLU A 169 9.32 1.96 43.05
N GLN A 170 10.18 2.87 42.65
CA GLN A 170 10.40 4.17 43.31
C GLN A 170 9.41 5.25 42.84
N GLY A 171 8.54 4.95 41.89
CA GLY A 171 7.51 5.85 41.39
C GLY A 171 7.99 6.87 40.35
N GLU A 172 9.10 6.60 39.68
CA GLU A 172 9.61 7.46 38.61
C GLU A 172 8.76 7.33 37.34
N SER A 173 8.17 8.45 36.87
CA SER A 173 7.37 8.52 35.66
C SER A 173 8.20 8.93 34.46
N ARG A 174 7.99 8.23 33.31
CA ARG A 174 8.60 8.56 32.02
C ARG A 174 7.61 8.52 30.89
N TRP A 175 7.80 9.38 29.90
CA TRP A 175 7.14 9.29 28.61
C TRP A 175 7.79 8.19 27.78
N LEU A 176 7.00 7.17 27.41
CA LEU A 176 7.42 6.02 26.62
C LEU A 176 6.69 6.01 25.28
N GLU A 177 7.41 5.64 24.22
CA GLU A 177 6.81 5.31 22.94
C GLU A 177 6.37 3.84 22.96
N LEU A 178 5.06 3.63 22.92
CA LEU A 178 4.45 2.29 22.94
C LEU A 178 3.61 2.05 21.69
N PRO A 179 3.56 0.81 21.19
CA PRO A 179 2.59 0.43 20.17
C PRO A 179 1.16 0.78 20.63
N ILE A 180 0.33 1.25 19.71
CA ILE A 180 -1.04 1.70 20.00
C ILE A 180 -1.88 0.59 20.65
N ASP A 181 -1.66 -0.67 20.27
CA ASP A 181 -2.38 -1.83 20.79
C ASP A 181 -2.14 -2.10 22.29
N GLN A 182 -1.10 -1.54 22.87
CA GLN A 182 -0.78 -1.68 24.30
C GLN A 182 -1.46 -0.64 25.20
N LEU A 183 -2.24 0.27 24.65
CA LEU A 183 -2.98 1.26 25.44
C LEU A 183 -4.13 0.62 26.24
N VAL A 184 -4.32 1.09 27.44
CA VAL A 184 -5.44 0.69 28.35
C VAL A 184 -6.18 1.92 28.85
N PRO A 185 -7.47 1.82 29.21
CA PRO A 185 -8.20 2.92 29.83
C PRO A 185 -7.48 3.41 31.10
N GLY A 186 -7.28 4.72 31.20
CA GLY A 186 -6.51 5.34 32.26
C GLY A 186 -5.08 5.74 31.90
N ASP A 187 -4.55 5.34 30.75
CA ASP A 187 -3.27 5.82 30.26
C ASP A 187 -3.31 7.32 29.90
N ILE A 188 -2.22 8.03 30.18
CA ILE A 188 -2.05 9.43 29.82
C ILE A 188 -1.25 9.50 28.51
N VAL A 189 -1.84 10.08 27.48
CA VAL A 189 -1.26 10.20 26.15
C VAL A 189 -0.90 11.64 25.84
N LYS A 190 0.27 11.84 25.24
CA LYS A 190 0.72 13.13 24.73
C LYS A 190 0.42 13.23 23.24
N LEU A 191 -0.21 14.31 22.81
CA LEU A 191 -0.56 14.58 21.42
C LEU A 191 0.23 15.76 20.88
N SER A 192 0.70 15.63 19.65
CA SER A 192 1.40 16.68 18.89
C SER A 192 0.86 16.77 17.47
N ALA A 193 1.15 17.85 16.77
CA ALA A 193 0.73 18.04 15.39
C ALA A 193 1.17 16.85 14.49
N GLY A 194 0.24 16.31 13.73
CA GLY A 194 0.46 15.16 12.86
C GLY A 194 0.16 13.80 13.47
N ASP A 195 -0.05 13.71 14.76
CA ASP A 195 -0.36 12.47 15.45
C ASP A 195 -1.79 11.99 15.11
N MET A 196 -1.93 10.68 14.94
CA MET A 196 -3.24 10.03 14.94
C MET A 196 -3.73 9.84 16.38
N ILE A 197 -5.02 10.06 16.61
CA ILE A 197 -5.62 9.80 17.91
C ILE A 197 -5.70 8.28 18.13
N PRO A 198 -4.96 7.73 19.12
CA PRO A 198 -4.77 6.28 19.23
C PRO A 198 -5.94 5.52 19.88
N ALA A 199 -6.79 6.23 20.60
CA ALA A 199 -7.98 5.70 21.29
C ALA A 199 -8.94 6.83 21.59
N ASP A 200 -10.08 6.56 22.20
CA ASP A 200 -10.99 7.65 22.64
C ASP A 200 -10.38 8.33 23.86
N LEU A 201 -10.17 9.63 23.75
CA LEU A 201 -9.44 10.45 24.73
C LEU A 201 -10.30 11.56 25.30
N ARG A 202 -10.08 11.86 26.59
CA ARG A 202 -10.57 13.07 27.25
C ARG A 202 -9.40 14.02 27.52
N ILE A 203 -9.46 15.23 27.00
CA ILE A 203 -8.38 16.22 27.13
C ILE A 203 -8.22 16.65 28.58
N ILE A 204 -7.00 16.61 29.10
CA ILE A 204 -6.61 17.09 30.44
C ILE A 204 -5.98 18.47 30.32
N GLN A 205 -5.10 18.65 29.35
CA GLN A 205 -4.40 19.91 29.08
C GLN A 205 -4.25 20.06 27.57
N ALA A 206 -4.53 21.24 27.05
CA ALA A 206 -4.41 21.54 25.63
C ALA A 206 -3.85 22.93 25.40
N ARG A 207 -3.07 23.10 24.33
CA ARG A 207 -2.59 24.37 23.79
C ARG A 207 -2.90 24.45 22.31
N ASP A 208 -3.89 25.26 21.98
CA ASP A 208 -4.35 25.51 20.61
C ASP A 208 -4.51 24.22 19.79
N LEU A 209 -5.07 23.20 20.42
CA LEU A 209 -5.27 21.90 19.81
C LEU A 209 -6.37 21.97 18.76
N ILE A 210 -6.04 21.65 17.53
CA ILE A 210 -6.97 21.58 16.40
C ILE A 210 -6.93 20.17 15.84
N VAL A 211 -8.10 19.55 15.74
CA VAL A 211 -8.27 18.14 15.35
C VAL A 211 -9.15 18.06 14.11
N ALA A 212 -8.74 17.28 13.12
CA ALA A 212 -9.55 16.95 11.95
C ALA A 212 -10.40 15.71 12.23
N GLN A 213 -11.73 15.86 12.19
CA GLN A 213 -12.71 14.81 12.46
C GLN A 213 -13.49 14.36 11.21
N ALA A 214 -13.04 14.72 10.02
CA ALA A 214 -13.72 14.43 8.76
C ALA A 214 -14.04 12.93 8.57
N SER A 215 -13.18 12.05 9.08
CA SER A 215 -13.38 10.59 9.03
C SER A 215 -14.61 10.10 9.82
N LEU A 216 -15.06 10.83 10.81
CA LEU A 216 -16.23 10.47 11.63
C LEU A 216 -17.46 11.34 11.36
N THR A 217 -17.26 12.64 11.11
CA THR A 217 -18.35 13.61 10.96
C THR A 217 -18.69 13.94 9.50
N GLY A 218 -17.77 13.69 8.57
CA GLY A 218 -17.87 14.11 7.17
C GLY A 218 -17.59 15.60 6.94
N GLU A 219 -17.40 16.38 7.99
CA GLU A 219 -17.10 17.81 7.90
C GLU A 219 -15.60 18.04 7.69
N SER A 220 -15.26 18.79 6.62
CA SER A 220 -13.87 19.01 6.24
C SER A 220 -13.13 20.02 7.12
N LEU A 221 -13.84 20.89 7.84
CA LEU A 221 -13.23 21.90 8.69
C LEU A 221 -12.72 21.31 10.00
N PRO A 222 -11.46 21.55 10.37
CA PRO A 222 -10.94 21.15 11.67
C PRO A 222 -11.62 21.87 12.83
N VAL A 223 -11.69 21.21 13.97
CA VAL A 223 -12.31 21.74 15.20
C VAL A 223 -11.27 21.93 16.30
N GLU A 224 -11.46 22.97 17.10
CA GLU A 224 -10.64 23.23 18.28
C GLU A 224 -11.09 22.35 19.45
N LYS A 225 -10.15 21.75 20.15
CA LYS A 225 -10.37 20.96 21.36
C LYS A 225 -9.71 21.65 22.57
N VAL A 226 -10.39 21.62 23.67
CA VAL A 226 -9.99 22.34 24.92
C VAL A 226 -10.10 21.45 26.15
N ALA A 227 -9.35 21.75 27.20
CA ALA A 227 -9.38 20.97 28.43
C ALA A 227 -10.66 21.20 29.25
N ARG A 228 -11.24 22.40 29.15
CA ARG A 228 -12.52 22.75 29.81
C ARG A 228 -13.54 23.15 28.76
N SER A 229 -14.71 22.53 28.80
CA SER A 229 -15.75 22.75 27.79
C SER A 229 -16.23 24.21 27.79
N ARG A 230 -16.32 24.77 26.57
CA ARG A 230 -16.96 26.07 26.30
C ARG A 230 -18.47 25.94 26.14
N ASP A 231 -18.96 24.74 25.86
CA ASP A 231 -20.39 24.42 25.74
C ASP A 231 -20.72 23.17 26.57
N PRO A 232 -20.91 23.30 27.90
CA PRO A 232 -21.20 22.17 28.78
C PRO A 232 -22.55 21.50 28.54
N LEU A 233 -23.45 22.12 27.78
CA LEU A 233 -24.79 21.61 27.46
C LEU A 233 -24.85 20.86 26.11
N GLN A 234 -23.73 20.67 25.46
CA GLN A 234 -23.67 19.94 24.18
C GLN A 234 -24.20 18.51 24.33
N GLN A 235 -25.16 18.14 23.50
CA GLN A 235 -25.79 16.82 23.50
C GLN A 235 -25.25 15.87 22.42
N ASN A 236 -24.51 16.39 21.45
CA ASN A 236 -23.90 15.59 20.43
C ASN A 236 -22.47 15.20 20.85
N PRO A 237 -22.16 13.88 21.09
CA PRO A 237 -20.83 13.46 21.53
C PRO A 237 -19.69 13.88 20.61
N LEU A 238 -19.90 13.87 19.29
CA LEU A 238 -18.88 14.26 18.31
C LEU A 238 -18.58 15.76 18.30
N GLU A 239 -19.48 16.58 18.80
CA GLU A 239 -19.31 18.04 18.93
C GLU A 239 -18.77 18.45 20.29
N CYS A 240 -18.56 17.52 21.23
CA CYS A 240 -17.95 17.82 22.53
C CYS A 240 -16.50 18.27 22.31
N ASP A 241 -16.18 19.46 22.82
CA ASP A 241 -14.89 20.12 22.67
C ASP A 241 -13.78 19.56 23.58
N THR A 242 -14.11 18.67 24.51
CA THR A 242 -13.16 18.02 25.41
C THR A 242 -12.80 16.59 25.04
N LEU A 243 -13.44 16.03 24.03
CA LEU A 243 -13.22 14.66 23.58
C LEU A 243 -12.48 14.59 22.23
N CYS A 244 -11.56 13.63 22.13
CA CYS A 244 -10.93 13.24 20.89
C CYS A 244 -11.26 11.77 20.63
N PHE A 245 -11.52 11.42 19.37
CA PHE A 245 -11.97 10.08 18.96
C PHE A 245 -10.91 9.35 18.15
N MET A 246 -10.82 8.03 18.35
CA MET A 246 -9.96 7.17 17.56
C MET A 246 -10.30 7.30 16.06
N GLY A 247 -9.27 7.32 15.20
CA GLY A 247 -9.43 7.47 13.75
C GLY A 247 -9.43 8.93 13.26
N THR A 248 -9.31 9.89 14.14
CA THR A 248 -9.10 11.31 13.83
C THR A 248 -7.61 11.68 13.99
N ASN A 249 -7.21 12.86 13.57
CA ASN A 249 -5.82 13.29 13.66
C ASN A 249 -5.66 14.73 14.14
N VAL A 250 -4.53 15.01 14.77
CA VAL A 250 -4.14 16.34 15.21
C VAL A 250 -3.58 17.15 14.02
N VAL A 251 -4.18 18.29 13.73
CA VAL A 251 -3.72 19.22 12.69
C VAL A 251 -2.65 20.17 13.23
N SER A 252 -2.90 20.76 14.40
CA SER A 252 -1.96 21.68 15.05
C SER A 252 -2.14 21.68 16.57
N GLY A 253 -1.16 22.24 17.27
CA GLY A 253 -1.18 22.34 18.71
C GLY A 253 -0.62 21.12 19.43
N SER A 254 -0.75 21.11 20.75
CA SER A 254 -0.31 20.00 21.60
C SER A 254 -1.30 19.79 22.75
N ALA A 255 -1.34 18.57 23.27
CA ALA A 255 -2.24 18.22 24.38
C ALA A 255 -1.74 17.03 25.18
N GLN A 256 -2.28 16.91 26.41
CA GLN A 256 -2.24 15.68 27.20
C GLN A 256 -3.68 15.24 27.43
N ALA A 257 -3.93 13.96 27.29
CA ALA A 257 -5.26 13.40 27.41
C ALA A 257 -5.22 12.04 28.12
N ILE A 258 -6.34 11.67 28.76
CA ILE A 258 -6.52 10.37 29.37
C ILE A 258 -7.37 9.49 28.44
N VAL A 259 -6.96 8.24 28.30
CA VAL A 259 -7.70 7.23 27.54
C VAL A 259 -8.92 6.79 28.37
N TYR A 260 -10.12 6.90 27.82
CA TYR A 260 -11.33 6.44 28.50
C TYR A 260 -11.98 5.21 27.84
N ALA A 261 -11.66 4.94 26.58
CA ALA A 261 -12.13 3.74 25.88
C ALA A 261 -11.09 3.25 24.88
N THR A 262 -10.99 1.96 24.73
CA THR A 262 -10.04 1.27 23.83
C THR A 262 -10.73 0.23 22.97
N GLY A 263 -10.15 -0.08 21.81
CA GLY A 263 -10.56 -1.18 20.93
C GLY A 263 -12.02 -1.11 20.50
N GLY A 264 -12.76 -2.19 20.71
CA GLY A 264 -14.17 -2.30 20.36
C GLY A 264 -15.13 -1.40 21.15
N ASN A 265 -14.68 -0.82 22.26
CA ASN A 265 -15.45 0.11 23.07
C ASN A 265 -15.31 1.59 22.64
N THR A 266 -14.44 1.87 21.69
CA THR A 266 -14.30 3.20 21.09
C THR A 266 -15.48 3.51 20.18
N TRP A 267 -15.71 4.80 19.93
CA TRP A 267 -16.74 5.23 18.96
C TRP A 267 -16.54 4.58 17.59
N PHE A 268 -15.32 4.64 17.09
CA PHE A 268 -14.93 4.02 15.84
C PHE A 268 -15.11 2.49 15.85
N GLY A 269 -14.71 1.84 16.93
CA GLY A 269 -14.84 0.38 17.09
C GLY A 269 -16.28 -0.11 17.07
N GLN A 270 -17.20 0.63 17.70
CA GLN A 270 -18.62 0.32 17.68
C GLN A 270 -19.26 0.49 16.29
N LEU A 271 -18.84 1.50 15.55
CA LEU A 271 -19.32 1.75 14.19
C LEU A 271 -18.72 0.77 13.18
N ALA A 272 -17.43 0.49 13.26
CA ALA A 272 -16.73 -0.43 12.36
C ALA A 272 -17.35 -1.84 12.38
N GLY A 273 -17.76 -2.32 13.53
CA GLY A 273 -18.44 -3.60 13.68
C GLY A 273 -19.81 -3.69 12.96
N ARG A 274 -20.45 -2.56 12.69
CA ARG A 274 -21.77 -2.48 12.03
C ARG A 274 -21.69 -2.20 10.54
N VAL A 275 -20.59 -1.59 10.08
CA VAL A 275 -20.37 -1.19 8.68
C VAL A 275 -19.62 -2.26 7.89
N SER A 276 -19.14 -3.33 8.53
CA SER A 276 -18.24 -4.34 7.94
C SER A 276 -18.79 -5.10 6.73
N GLU A 277 -20.05 -4.90 6.33
CA GLU A 277 -20.69 -5.58 5.20
C GLU A 277 -20.79 -4.73 3.92
N GLN A 278 -20.40 -3.47 3.93
CA GLN A 278 -20.43 -2.65 2.71
C GLN A 278 -19.16 -2.83 1.89
N GLU A 279 -19.36 -3.21 0.62
CA GLU A 279 -18.28 -3.42 -0.33
C GLU A 279 -17.59 -2.08 -0.69
N SER A 280 -16.28 -1.99 -0.40
CA SER A 280 -15.45 -0.91 -0.94
C SER A 280 -15.32 -1.03 -2.47
N GLU A 281 -15.18 0.09 -3.18
CA GLU A 281 -14.89 0.04 -4.62
C GLU A 281 -13.62 -0.77 -4.91
N PRO A 282 -13.65 -1.69 -5.91
CA PRO A 282 -12.48 -2.49 -6.24
C PRO A 282 -11.34 -1.62 -6.79
N ASN A 283 -10.13 -1.85 -6.32
CA ASN A 283 -8.92 -1.19 -6.82
C ASN A 283 -8.49 -1.73 -8.20
N ALA A 284 -7.47 -1.11 -8.82
CA ALA A 284 -6.96 -1.51 -10.13
C ALA A 284 -6.48 -2.96 -10.17
N PHE A 285 -5.85 -3.43 -9.10
CA PHE A 285 -5.39 -4.81 -8.94
C PHE A 285 -6.55 -5.81 -8.98
N GLN A 286 -7.60 -5.56 -8.19
CA GLN A 286 -8.79 -6.40 -8.16
C GLN A 286 -9.54 -6.40 -9.48
N LYS A 287 -9.66 -5.24 -10.14
CA LYS A 287 -10.26 -5.14 -11.48
C LYS A 287 -9.48 -5.97 -12.50
N GLY A 288 -8.15 -5.96 -12.44
CA GLY A 288 -7.28 -6.77 -13.30
C GLY A 288 -7.50 -8.27 -13.10
N ILE A 289 -7.45 -8.74 -11.86
CA ILE A 289 -7.72 -10.15 -11.52
C ILE A 289 -9.16 -10.54 -11.91
N SER A 290 -10.12 -9.67 -11.67
CA SER A 290 -11.51 -9.86 -12.09
C SER A 290 -11.67 -10.13 -13.58
N ARG A 291 -11.00 -9.32 -14.40
CA ARG A 291 -11.08 -9.45 -15.87
C ARG A 291 -10.47 -10.76 -16.34
N VAL A 292 -9.34 -11.15 -15.78
CA VAL A 292 -8.68 -12.45 -16.08
C VAL A 292 -9.59 -13.61 -15.71
N SER A 293 -10.09 -13.63 -14.48
CA SER A 293 -10.99 -14.70 -14.01
C SER A 293 -12.27 -14.77 -14.82
N MET A 294 -12.84 -13.61 -15.19
CA MET A 294 -14.06 -13.57 -16.02
C MET A 294 -13.81 -14.13 -17.43
N LEU A 295 -12.67 -13.85 -18.03
CA LEU A 295 -12.28 -14.42 -19.31
C LEU A 295 -12.27 -15.95 -19.27
N LEU A 296 -11.61 -16.52 -18.24
CA LEU A 296 -11.52 -17.96 -18.06
C LEU A 296 -12.88 -18.61 -17.75
N ILE A 297 -13.71 -17.97 -16.92
CA ILE A 297 -15.06 -18.45 -16.60
C ILE A 297 -15.98 -18.45 -17.84
N ARG A 298 -15.95 -17.40 -18.64
CA ARG A 298 -16.72 -17.34 -19.90
C ARG A 298 -16.32 -18.46 -20.84
N PHE A 299 -15.01 -18.72 -20.94
CA PHE A 299 -14.50 -19.82 -21.75
C PHE A 299 -15.02 -21.18 -21.23
N MET A 300 -14.98 -21.41 -19.92
CA MET A 300 -15.54 -22.60 -19.29
C MET A 300 -17.03 -22.79 -19.58
N LEU A 301 -17.83 -21.74 -19.42
CA LEU A 301 -19.28 -21.81 -19.64
C LEU A 301 -19.70 -22.11 -21.09
N VAL A 302 -18.85 -21.79 -22.04
CA VAL A 302 -19.08 -22.13 -23.46
C VAL A 302 -18.59 -23.56 -23.75
N MET A 303 -17.40 -23.93 -23.24
CA MET A 303 -16.72 -25.16 -23.66
C MET A 303 -17.20 -26.41 -22.92
N ALA A 304 -17.54 -26.34 -21.64
CA ALA A 304 -17.97 -27.50 -20.87
C ALA A 304 -19.30 -28.11 -21.41
N PRO A 305 -20.34 -27.35 -21.75
CA PRO A 305 -21.53 -27.89 -22.40
C PRO A 305 -21.24 -28.51 -23.77
N VAL A 306 -20.34 -27.95 -24.57
CA VAL A 306 -19.95 -28.50 -25.88
C VAL A 306 -19.28 -29.85 -25.70
N VAL A 307 -18.37 -29.98 -24.73
CA VAL A 307 -17.72 -31.26 -24.39
C VAL A 307 -18.75 -32.30 -23.94
N LEU A 308 -19.72 -31.92 -23.12
CA LEU A 308 -20.80 -32.79 -22.68
C LEU A 308 -21.62 -33.31 -23.85
N LEU A 309 -22.09 -32.43 -24.75
CA LEU A 309 -22.90 -32.82 -25.88
C LEU A 309 -22.17 -33.72 -26.87
N ILE A 310 -20.91 -33.41 -27.19
CA ILE A 310 -20.08 -34.20 -28.10
C ILE A 310 -19.85 -35.60 -27.52
N ASN A 311 -19.42 -35.70 -26.27
CA ASN A 311 -19.17 -37.04 -25.67
C ASN A 311 -20.45 -37.83 -25.44
N GLY A 312 -21.52 -37.22 -24.97
CA GLY A 312 -22.81 -37.87 -24.77
C GLY A 312 -23.37 -38.42 -26.07
N TYR A 313 -23.34 -37.65 -27.16
CA TYR A 313 -23.82 -38.09 -28.48
C TYR A 313 -22.92 -39.15 -29.11
N THR A 314 -21.61 -39.02 -29.07
CA THR A 314 -20.68 -39.92 -29.72
C THR A 314 -20.45 -41.23 -28.96
N LYS A 315 -20.47 -41.22 -27.62
CA LYS A 315 -20.20 -42.40 -26.76
C LYS A 315 -21.48 -43.06 -26.24
N GLY A 316 -22.60 -42.36 -26.21
CA GLY A 316 -23.87 -42.88 -25.73
C GLY A 316 -24.04 -42.98 -24.23
N ASP A 317 -23.01 -42.72 -23.43
CA ASP A 317 -23.07 -42.68 -21.97
C ASP A 317 -23.04 -41.24 -21.45
N TRP A 318 -24.24 -40.73 -21.18
CA TRP A 318 -24.41 -39.35 -20.73
C TRP A 318 -23.90 -39.13 -19.31
N TRP A 319 -23.89 -40.13 -18.45
CA TRP A 319 -23.39 -39.99 -17.10
C TRP A 319 -21.87 -39.81 -17.08
N GLU A 320 -21.14 -40.66 -17.78
CA GLU A 320 -19.68 -40.55 -17.91
C GLU A 320 -19.29 -39.24 -18.64
N ALA A 321 -20.04 -38.87 -19.69
CA ALA A 321 -19.86 -37.59 -20.38
C ALA A 321 -20.09 -36.38 -19.45
N ALA A 322 -21.09 -36.45 -18.59
CA ALA A 322 -21.36 -35.39 -17.60
C ALA A 322 -20.23 -35.25 -16.58
N LEU A 323 -19.72 -36.36 -16.04
CA LEU A 323 -18.56 -36.35 -15.14
C LEU A 323 -17.32 -35.80 -15.82
N PHE A 324 -17.07 -36.21 -17.07
CA PHE A 324 -15.94 -35.74 -17.84
C PHE A 324 -16.04 -34.23 -18.13
N ALA A 325 -17.20 -33.73 -18.58
CA ALA A 325 -17.44 -32.31 -18.82
C ALA A 325 -17.28 -31.48 -17.53
N LEU A 326 -17.75 -32.00 -16.40
CA LEU A 326 -17.59 -31.36 -15.11
C LEU A 326 -16.12 -31.29 -14.69
N SER A 327 -15.33 -32.33 -14.95
CA SER A 327 -13.89 -32.37 -14.69
C SER A 327 -13.14 -31.39 -15.59
N VAL A 328 -13.51 -31.22 -16.84
CA VAL A 328 -13.00 -30.20 -17.76
C VAL A 328 -13.33 -28.80 -17.24
N ALA A 329 -14.56 -28.57 -16.82
CA ALA A 329 -14.99 -27.29 -16.26
C ALA A 329 -14.15 -26.89 -15.02
N VAL A 330 -13.93 -27.85 -14.13
CA VAL A 330 -13.09 -27.60 -12.94
C VAL A 330 -11.63 -27.33 -13.31
N GLY A 331 -11.08 -28.08 -14.25
CA GLY A 331 -9.71 -27.83 -14.75
C GLY A 331 -9.53 -26.46 -15.42
N LEU A 332 -10.60 -25.88 -15.98
CA LEU A 332 -10.59 -24.52 -16.55
C LEU A 332 -10.82 -23.44 -15.50
N THR A 333 -11.28 -23.78 -14.30
CA THR A 333 -11.51 -22.80 -13.23
C THR A 333 -10.15 -22.38 -12.65
N PRO A 334 -9.88 -21.08 -12.48
CA PRO A 334 -8.59 -20.60 -11.96
C PRO A 334 -8.49 -20.76 -10.44
N GLU A 335 -8.45 -21.99 -9.95
CA GLU A 335 -8.48 -22.30 -8.50
C GLU A 335 -7.22 -21.87 -7.77
N MET A 336 -6.07 -22.07 -8.40
CA MET A 336 -4.76 -21.72 -7.83
C MET A 336 -4.42 -20.24 -8.02
N LEU A 337 -5.17 -19.50 -8.80
CA LEU A 337 -4.89 -18.09 -9.07
C LEU A 337 -4.80 -17.24 -7.78
N PRO A 338 -5.77 -17.28 -6.85
CA PRO A 338 -5.68 -16.51 -5.61
C PRO A 338 -4.43 -16.88 -4.79
N MET A 339 -4.11 -18.17 -4.68
CA MET A 339 -2.97 -18.66 -3.91
C MET A 339 -1.64 -18.22 -4.53
N ILE A 340 -1.45 -18.41 -5.83
CA ILE A 340 -0.21 -18.03 -6.51
C ILE A 340 -0.01 -16.52 -6.51
N VAL A 341 -1.05 -15.74 -6.75
CA VAL A 341 -1.00 -14.28 -6.71
C VAL A 341 -0.61 -13.80 -5.32
N THR A 342 -1.28 -14.27 -4.28
CA THR A 342 -0.99 -13.89 -2.89
C THR A 342 0.42 -14.33 -2.48
N SER A 343 0.82 -15.53 -2.83
CA SER A 343 2.17 -16.05 -2.56
C SER A 343 3.26 -15.23 -3.27
N THR A 344 3.04 -14.88 -4.54
CA THR A 344 3.97 -14.04 -5.32
C THR A 344 4.11 -12.65 -4.70
N LEU A 345 3.00 -12.02 -4.35
CA LEU A 345 3.00 -10.70 -3.72
C LEU A 345 3.65 -10.74 -2.33
N ALA A 346 3.35 -11.75 -1.52
CA ALA A 346 3.94 -11.90 -0.19
C ALA A 346 5.46 -12.11 -0.26
N ARG A 347 5.93 -12.93 -1.19
CA ARG A 347 7.37 -13.09 -1.41
C ARG A 347 8.02 -11.79 -1.90
N GLY A 348 7.39 -11.07 -2.81
CA GLY A 348 7.85 -9.77 -3.26
C GLY A 348 7.94 -8.76 -2.13
N ALA A 349 6.94 -8.74 -1.24
CA ALA A 349 6.93 -7.89 -0.05
C ALA A 349 8.08 -8.22 0.91
N VAL A 350 8.37 -9.50 1.17
CA VAL A 350 9.51 -9.92 2.00
C VAL A 350 10.84 -9.50 1.36
N LYS A 351 10.98 -9.64 0.06
CA LYS A 351 12.19 -9.24 -0.67
C LYS A 351 12.38 -7.71 -0.66
N LEU A 352 11.29 -6.95 -0.81
CA LEU A 352 11.29 -5.49 -0.67
C LEU A 352 11.70 -5.06 0.74
N SER A 353 11.29 -5.77 1.79
CA SER A 353 11.66 -5.46 3.17
C SER A 353 13.17 -5.56 3.41
N LYS A 354 13.84 -6.49 2.75
CA LYS A 354 15.31 -6.61 2.78
C LYS A 354 16.01 -5.45 2.07
N GLN A 355 15.33 -4.78 1.16
CA GLN A 355 15.78 -3.57 0.46
C GLN A 355 15.29 -2.28 1.14
N LYS A 356 14.84 -2.37 2.39
CA LYS A 356 14.35 -1.24 3.21
C LYS A 356 13.06 -0.59 2.70
N VAL A 357 12.21 -1.37 2.04
CA VAL A 357 10.88 -0.96 1.57
C VAL A 357 9.83 -1.84 2.24
N ILE A 358 8.95 -1.25 3.04
CA ILE A 358 7.88 -1.96 3.73
C ILE A 358 6.56 -1.70 3.03
N VAL A 359 5.92 -2.75 2.57
CA VAL A 359 4.61 -2.72 1.92
C VAL A 359 3.53 -2.96 2.96
N LYS A 360 2.61 -2.02 3.12
CA LYS A 360 1.53 -2.12 4.11
C LYS A 360 0.41 -3.07 3.67
N HIS A 361 0.17 -3.18 2.37
CA HIS A 361 -0.77 -4.14 1.79
C HIS A 361 -0.24 -4.64 0.44
N LEU A 362 -0.47 -5.92 0.16
CA LEU A 362 0.21 -6.62 -0.94
C LEU A 362 -0.15 -6.08 -2.33
N ASP A 363 -1.35 -5.57 -2.54
CA ASP A 363 -1.80 -5.01 -3.82
C ASP A 363 -1.03 -3.73 -4.22
N ALA A 364 -0.43 -3.03 -3.27
CA ALA A 364 0.40 -1.86 -3.54
C ALA A 364 1.62 -2.18 -4.42
N ILE A 365 2.11 -3.42 -4.39
CA ILE A 365 3.26 -3.85 -5.19
C ILE A 365 2.97 -3.73 -6.69
N GLN A 366 1.76 -4.04 -7.12
CA GLN A 366 1.35 -3.93 -8.53
C GLN A 366 1.38 -2.46 -9.00
N ASN A 367 0.81 -1.55 -8.23
CA ASN A 367 0.84 -0.12 -8.54
C ASN A 367 2.27 0.44 -8.48
N PHE A 368 3.10 -0.07 -7.57
CA PHE A 368 4.49 0.32 -7.45
C PHE A 368 5.29 -0.02 -8.71
N GLY A 369 5.09 -1.21 -9.25
CA GLY A 369 5.70 -1.64 -10.51
C GLY A 369 5.11 -0.95 -11.76
N ALA A 370 3.86 -0.50 -11.70
CA ALA A 370 3.18 0.19 -12.80
C ALA A 370 3.38 1.72 -12.83
N MET A 371 3.98 2.29 -11.79
CA MET A 371 4.19 3.73 -11.63
C MET A 371 5.00 4.32 -12.79
N ASP A 372 4.46 5.33 -13.45
CA ASP A 372 5.13 6.06 -14.54
C ASP A 372 5.39 7.54 -14.21
N ILE A 373 4.70 8.09 -13.21
CA ILE A 373 4.96 9.43 -12.67
C ILE A 373 5.18 9.33 -11.17
N LEU A 374 6.25 9.93 -10.69
CA LEU A 374 6.54 10.12 -9.27
C LEU A 374 6.47 11.60 -8.94
N CYS A 375 5.52 11.98 -8.10
CA CYS A 375 5.46 13.31 -7.50
C CYS A 375 6.13 13.26 -6.12
N THR A 376 7.05 14.14 -5.86
CA THR A 376 7.80 14.19 -4.60
C THR A 376 8.01 15.63 -4.14
N ASP A 377 8.22 15.82 -2.85
CA ASP A 377 8.68 17.08 -2.29
C ASP A 377 10.19 17.26 -2.53
N LYS A 378 10.65 18.49 -2.44
CA LYS A 378 12.05 18.85 -2.54
C LYS A 378 12.81 18.54 -1.25
N THR A 379 12.31 19.04 -0.13
CA THR A 379 13.02 19.04 1.15
C THR A 379 13.13 17.64 1.76
N GLY A 380 14.35 17.26 2.09
CA GLY A 380 14.66 15.96 2.69
C GLY A 380 14.61 14.78 1.71
N THR A 381 14.08 14.95 0.50
CA THR A 381 14.07 13.94 -0.56
C THR A 381 15.17 14.20 -1.60
N LEU A 382 15.13 15.34 -2.28
CA LEU A 382 16.20 15.78 -3.16
C LEU A 382 17.38 16.35 -2.37
N THR A 383 17.10 16.91 -1.23
CA THR A 383 18.07 17.58 -0.36
C THR A 383 18.35 16.75 0.90
N GLN A 384 19.44 17.04 1.59
CA GLN A 384 19.80 16.38 2.84
C GLN A 384 18.78 16.68 3.94
N ASP A 385 18.60 15.77 4.88
CA ASP A 385 17.76 15.97 6.06
C ASP A 385 18.37 16.98 7.06
N LYS A 386 19.58 17.42 6.82
CA LYS A 386 20.28 18.41 7.62
C LYS A 386 20.25 19.76 6.95
N ILE A 387 19.55 20.70 7.55
CA ILE A 387 19.52 22.11 7.14
C ILE A 387 20.55 22.88 7.95
N VAL A 388 21.31 23.76 7.31
CA VAL A 388 22.33 24.59 7.93
C VAL A 388 21.91 26.05 7.87
N LEU A 389 21.97 26.76 9.00
CA LEU A 389 21.80 28.21 9.04
C LEU A 389 23.02 28.88 8.39
N GLU A 390 22.80 29.49 7.21
CA GLU A 390 23.90 30.15 6.47
C GLU A 390 23.99 31.64 6.75
N ASN A 391 22.86 32.35 6.73
CA ASN A 391 22.81 33.77 6.96
C ASN A 391 21.71 34.15 7.98
N HIS A 392 22.02 35.17 8.76
CA HIS A 392 21.10 35.88 9.61
C HIS A 392 21.31 37.39 9.39
N THR A 393 20.34 38.04 8.77
CA THR A 393 20.48 39.40 8.29
C THR A 393 19.36 40.32 8.78
N ASP A 394 19.67 41.62 8.84
CA ASP A 394 18.65 42.65 8.97
C ASP A 394 17.91 42.86 7.62
N VAL A 395 16.94 43.76 7.59
CA VAL A 395 16.14 44.04 6.39
C VAL A 395 16.97 44.57 5.22
N SER A 396 18.13 45.21 5.52
CA SER A 396 19.05 45.73 4.49
C SER A 396 19.97 44.68 3.88
N GLY A 397 20.03 43.46 4.48
CA GLY A 397 20.89 42.39 4.04
C GLY A 397 22.23 42.30 4.75
N LYS A 398 22.45 43.11 5.78
CA LYS A 398 23.67 43.09 6.61
C LYS A 398 23.52 42.03 7.72
N SER A 399 24.61 41.33 8.04
CA SER A 399 24.62 40.38 9.14
C SER A 399 24.16 41.01 10.46
N SER A 400 23.26 40.35 11.21
CA SER A 400 22.67 40.84 12.45
C SER A 400 22.56 39.74 13.48
N GLU A 401 23.31 39.84 14.54
CA GLU A 401 23.24 38.98 15.73
C GLU A 401 21.90 39.13 16.47
N ARG A 402 21.32 40.30 16.42
CA ARG A 402 20.00 40.57 17.02
C ARG A 402 18.90 39.70 16.39
N VAL A 403 18.87 39.59 15.07
CA VAL A 403 17.92 38.74 14.35
C VAL A 403 18.11 37.28 14.70
N LEU A 404 19.38 36.83 14.76
CA LEU A 404 19.69 35.46 15.18
C LEU A 404 19.21 35.15 16.59
N HIS A 405 19.49 36.01 17.57
CA HIS A 405 19.06 35.83 18.95
C HIS A 405 17.54 35.84 19.11
N THR A 406 16.86 36.71 18.34
CA THR A 406 15.39 36.77 18.31
C THR A 406 14.80 35.46 17.75
N ALA A 407 15.36 34.96 16.67
CA ALA A 407 14.96 33.69 16.07
C ALA A 407 15.24 32.51 17.03
N TRP A 408 16.36 32.54 17.74
CA TRP A 408 16.72 31.50 18.73
C TRP A 408 15.69 31.45 19.87
N LEU A 409 15.23 32.57 20.40
CA LEU A 409 14.19 32.63 21.42
C LEU A 409 12.89 32.00 20.93
N ASN A 410 12.49 32.27 19.68
CA ASN A 410 11.31 31.66 19.07
C ASN A 410 11.45 30.14 18.99
N SER A 411 12.58 29.65 18.48
CA SER A 411 12.80 28.20 18.33
C SER A 411 13.00 27.48 19.66
N HIS A 412 13.65 28.13 20.63
CA HIS A 412 13.94 27.51 21.94
C HIS A 412 12.67 27.31 22.78
N TYR A 413 11.79 28.30 22.82
CA TYR A 413 10.58 28.27 23.64
C TYR A 413 9.37 27.62 22.97
N GLN A 414 9.50 27.21 21.73
CA GLN A 414 8.49 26.41 21.06
C GLN A 414 8.35 25.05 21.72
N THR A 415 7.11 24.63 22.02
CA THR A 415 6.80 23.27 22.48
C THR A 415 6.37 22.40 21.31
N GLY A 416 6.55 21.08 21.45
CA GLY A 416 6.28 20.11 20.40
C GLY A 416 7.54 19.67 19.64
N LEU A 417 7.34 19.01 18.51
CA LEU A 417 8.44 18.56 17.66
C LEU A 417 9.10 19.75 16.97
N LYS A 418 10.37 19.94 17.25
CA LYS A 418 11.19 20.94 16.54
C LYS A 418 11.52 20.43 15.15
N ASN A 419 11.24 21.25 14.14
CA ASN A 419 11.60 20.92 12.77
C ASN A 419 13.10 21.16 12.50
N LEU A 420 13.56 20.80 11.31
CA LEU A 420 14.97 20.97 10.93
C LEU A 420 15.44 22.42 10.95
N LEU A 421 14.55 23.36 10.62
CA LEU A 421 14.84 24.81 10.65
C LEU A 421 15.07 25.27 12.08
N ASP A 422 14.26 24.85 13.03
CA ASP A 422 14.42 25.20 14.46
C ASP A 422 15.72 24.63 15.02
N THR A 423 16.06 23.40 14.67
CA THR A 423 17.31 22.76 15.07
C THR A 423 18.53 23.54 14.53
N ALA A 424 18.47 23.96 13.27
CA ALA A 424 19.53 24.77 12.66
C ALA A 424 19.71 26.14 13.33
N VAL A 425 18.63 26.78 13.72
CA VAL A 425 18.69 28.06 14.48
C VAL A 425 19.31 27.87 15.86
N LEU A 426 18.91 26.80 16.56
CA LEU A 426 19.44 26.49 17.90
C LEU A 426 20.96 26.16 17.85
N GLU A 427 21.41 25.44 16.85
CA GLU A 427 22.82 25.11 16.63
C GLU A 427 23.64 26.33 16.16
N GLY A 428 23.00 27.33 15.54
CA GLY A 428 23.66 28.54 15.03
C GLY A 428 24.11 29.52 16.07
N VAL A 429 23.70 29.39 17.33
CA VAL A 429 24.10 30.25 18.44
C VAL A 429 25.11 29.55 19.30
N GLU A 430 26.20 30.27 19.65
CA GLU A 430 27.23 29.73 20.57
C GLU A 430 26.62 29.37 21.94
N LEU A 431 27.14 28.33 22.55
CA LEU A 431 26.60 27.74 23.79
C LEU A 431 26.48 28.75 24.94
N ASP A 432 27.50 29.60 25.10
CA ASP A 432 27.52 30.63 26.17
C ASP A 432 26.48 31.74 25.92
N ALA A 433 26.34 32.16 24.67
CA ALA A 433 25.29 33.12 24.28
C ALA A 433 23.90 32.53 24.46
N ALA A 434 23.72 31.26 24.13
CA ALA A 434 22.45 30.55 24.31
C ALA A 434 22.03 30.45 25.78
N ARG A 435 22.99 30.14 26.68
CA ARG A 435 22.75 30.14 28.13
C ARG A 435 22.38 31.51 28.65
N GLY A 436 23.06 32.56 28.20
CA GLY A 436 22.76 33.94 28.57
C GLY A 436 21.34 34.37 28.13
N LEU A 437 20.90 33.98 26.95
CA LEU A 437 19.55 34.22 26.46
C LEU A 437 18.50 33.48 27.28
N ALA A 438 18.73 32.22 27.59
CA ALA A 438 17.82 31.39 28.40
C ALA A 438 17.67 31.91 29.83
N GLU A 439 18.73 32.52 30.41
CA GLU A 439 18.68 33.13 31.74
C GLU A 439 17.99 34.48 31.76
N ARG A 440 18.13 35.27 30.69
CA ARG A 440 17.49 36.63 30.58
C ARG A 440 16.02 36.60 30.27
N TRP A 441 15.58 35.67 29.44
CA TRP A 441 14.22 35.62 28.90
C TRP A 441 13.43 34.45 29.50
N GLN A 442 12.13 34.69 29.71
CA GLN A 442 11.20 33.69 30.20
C GLN A 442 10.05 33.55 29.25
N LYS A 443 9.58 32.33 29.01
CA LYS A 443 8.40 32.05 28.21
C LYS A 443 7.12 32.52 28.96
N VAL A 444 6.25 33.22 28.27
CA VAL A 444 4.92 33.59 28.74
C VAL A 444 3.86 32.73 28.08
N ASP A 445 3.89 32.62 26.75
CA ASP A 445 2.92 31.86 25.97
C ASP A 445 3.49 31.54 24.59
N GLU A 446 2.73 30.79 23.80
CA GLU A 446 3.07 30.53 22.39
C GLU A 446 1.80 30.42 21.54
N ILE A 447 1.94 30.71 20.24
CA ILE A 447 0.91 30.48 19.23
C ILE A 447 1.53 29.46 18.26
N PRO A 448 1.10 28.17 18.31
CA PRO A 448 1.72 27.10 17.55
C PRO A 448 1.63 27.32 16.04
N PHE A 449 2.55 26.66 15.30
CA PHE A 449 2.55 26.65 13.85
C PHE A 449 1.31 25.94 13.31
N ASP A 450 0.71 26.50 12.25
CA ASP A 450 -0.23 25.80 11.39
C ASP A 450 0.09 26.01 9.91
N PHE A 451 -0.30 25.07 9.07
CA PHE A 451 0.04 25.07 7.65
C PHE A 451 -0.75 26.09 6.82
N GLU A 452 -1.89 26.52 7.30
CA GLU A 452 -2.71 27.56 6.65
C GLU A 452 -2.07 28.93 6.88
N ARG A 453 -1.70 29.21 8.12
CA ARG A 453 -1.11 30.50 8.53
C ARG A 453 0.38 30.60 8.19
N ARG A 454 1.11 29.49 8.10
CA ARG A 454 2.55 29.37 7.79
C ARG A 454 3.47 30.23 8.65
N ARG A 455 3.10 30.46 9.90
CA ARG A 455 3.88 31.19 10.89
C ARG A 455 3.61 30.66 12.27
N MET A 456 4.52 30.97 13.18
CA MET A 456 4.35 30.65 14.59
C MET A 456 4.91 31.77 15.45
N SER A 457 4.41 31.94 16.66
CA SER A 457 4.83 32.96 17.57
C SER A 457 5.10 32.41 18.98
N VAL A 458 6.06 33.03 19.64
CA VAL A 458 6.28 32.85 21.09
C VAL A 458 6.13 34.21 21.74
N VAL A 459 5.60 34.24 22.95
CA VAL A 459 5.56 35.45 23.79
C VAL A 459 6.52 35.24 24.94
N VAL A 460 7.49 36.15 25.06
CA VAL A 460 8.57 36.11 26.07
C VAL A 460 8.62 37.39 26.82
N LYS A 461 9.17 37.35 28.05
CA LYS A 461 9.45 38.55 28.86
C LYS A 461 10.91 38.53 29.29
N GLU A 462 11.53 39.71 29.30
CA GLU A 462 12.79 39.99 29.97
C GLU A 462 12.47 40.44 31.42
N GLN A 463 13.46 40.74 32.20
CA GLN A 463 13.28 41.26 33.54
C GLN A 463 12.46 42.60 33.47
N GLY A 464 11.18 42.51 33.81
CA GLY A 464 10.22 43.61 33.71
C GLY A 464 8.82 43.12 33.33
N ASP A 465 7.86 44.05 33.23
CA ASP A 465 6.47 43.72 32.99
C ASP A 465 6.06 43.72 31.51
N ALA A 466 6.95 44.12 30.59
CA ALA A 466 6.64 44.14 29.16
C ALA A 466 6.83 42.78 28.50
N HIS A 467 5.82 42.37 27.74
CA HIS A 467 5.89 41.16 26.92
C HIS A 467 6.34 41.46 25.49
N GLN A 468 7.06 40.57 24.88
CA GLN A 468 7.45 40.65 23.48
C GLN A 468 6.96 39.40 22.74
N LEU A 469 6.16 39.64 21.70
CA LEU A 469 5.76 38.59 20.77
C LEU A 469 6.81 38.48 19.66
N ILE A 470 7.34 37.28 19.43
CA ILE A 470 8.28 36.98 18.38
C ILE A 470 7.61 36.03 17.40
N CYS A 471 7.37 36.48 16.16
CA CYS A 471 6.76 35.71 15.09
C CYS A 471 7.79 35.36 14.02
N LYS A 472 7.79 34.12 13.61
CA LYS A 472 8.68 33.58 12.56
C LYS A 472 7.86 32.82 11.52
N GLY A 473 8.14 32.99 10.24
CA GLY A 473 7.40 32.28 9.21
C GLY A 473 7.80 32.68 7.79
N ALA A 474 6.98 32.23 6.82
CA ALA A 474 7.16 32.56 5.41
C ALA A 474 7.09 34.09 5.19
N LEU A 475 7.95 34.58 4.30
CA LEU A 475 8.09 36.02 4.09
C LEU A 475 6.75 36.71 3.80
N GLN A 476 5.96 36.19 2.87
CA GLN A 476 4.71 36.83 2.47
C GLN A 476 3.69 36.86 3.62
N GLU A 477 3.59 35.81 4.39
CA GLU A 477 2.68 35.70 5.55
C GLU A 477 3.09 36.66 6.68
N ILE A 478 4.39 36.83 6.91
CA ILE A 478 4.89 37.81 7.87
C ILE A 478 4.66 39.25 7.38
N LEU A 479 4.85 39.53 6.10
CA LEU A 479 4.56 40.86 5.51
C LEU A 479 3.08 41.21 5.61
N ASN A 480 2.18 40.25 5.46
CA ASN A 480 0.73 40.47 5.55
C ASN A 480 0.27 40.94 6.94
N VAL A 481 0.99 40.57 7.99
CA VAL A 481 0.68 40.94 9.37
C VAL A 481 1.62 42.02 9.94
N SER A 482 2.57 42.52 9.16
CA SER A 482 3.53 43.54 9.57
C SER A 482 3.13 44.91 9.01
N THR A 483 3.22 45.94 9.83
CA THR A 483 2.91 47.34 9.45
C THR A 483 4.15 48.22 9.50
N GLN A 484 5.21 47.80 10.13
CA GLN A 484 6.46 48.52 10.32
C GLN A 484 7.65 47.64 10.07
N VAL A 485 8.80 48.28 9.83
CA VAL A 485 10.06 47.61 9.54
C VAL A 485 11.16 48.30 10.34
N ARG A 486 12.08 47.51 10.90
CA ARG A 486 13.30 48.04 11.50
C ARG A 486 14.38 48.17 10.40
N TYR A 487 14.65 49.39 9.95
CA TYR A 487 15.63 49.72 8.91
C TYR A 487 16.72 50.60 9.45
N ASN A 488 17.98 50.13 9.40
CA ASN A 488 19.15 50.79 10.01
C ASN A 488 19.00 51.20 11.47
N GLY A 489 18.33 50.38 12.27
CA GLY A 489 18.05 50.61 13.69
C GLY A 489 16.86 51.49 14.00
N GLU A 490 16.22 52.08 13.02
CA GLU A 490 14.99 52.85 13.19
C GLU A 490 13.72 52.13 12.72
N ILE A 491 12.62 52.33 13.43
CA ILE A 491 11.34 51.73 13.04
C ILE A 491 10.68 52.69 12.06
N VAL A 492 10.46 52.22 10.84
CA VAL A 492 9.83 52.98 9.74
C VAL A 492 8.59 52.25 9.22
N PRO A 493 7.58 52.99 8.66
CA PRO A 493 6.41 52.35 8.07
C PRO A 493 6.78 51.42 6.91
N LEU A 494 6.03 50.28 6.78
CA LEU A 494 6.15 49.38 5.67
C LEU A 494 5.38 49.93 4.45
N ASP A 495 6.06 50.68 3.58
CA ASP A 495 5.53 51.25 2.35
C ASP A 495 5.95 50.46 1.11
N ASP A 496 5.48 50.85 -0.07
CA ASP A 496 5.80 50.18 -1.33
C ASP A 496 7.31 50.25 -1.68
N THR A 497 8.00 51.31 -1.30
CA THR A 497 9.45 51.42 -1.50
C THR A 497 10.21 50.42 -0.65
N MET A 498 9.79 50.28 0.61
CA MET A 498 10.36 49.30 1.56
C MET A 498 10.08 47.86 1.12
N LEU A 499 8.87 47.56 0.66
CA LEU A 499 8.51 46.25 0.11
C LEU A 499 9.40 45.89 -1.10
N ARG A 500 9.69 46.82 -1.99
CA ARG A 500 10.58 46.58 -3.12
C ARG A 500 12.01 46.28 -2.67
N ARG A 501 12.51 46.98 -1.67
CA ARG A 501 13.83 46.67 -1.05
C ARG A 501 13.88 45.31 -0.42
N ILE A 502 12.86 44.92 0.36
CA ILE A 502 12.73 43.61 1.01
C ILE A 502 12.75 42.52 -0.06
N ARG A 503 11.95 42.65 -1.12
CA ARG A 503 11.91 41.66 -2.22
C ARG A 503 13.25 41.54 -2.93
N ARG A 504 13.94 42.65 -3.14
CA ARG A 504 15.28 42.65 -3.76
C ARG A 504 16.30 41.86 -2.94
N VAL A 505 16.34 42.06 -1.64
CA VAL A 505 17.25 41.34 -0.74
C VAL A 505 16.90 39.87 -0.66
N THR A 506 15.63 39.55 -0.47
CA THR A 506 15.17 38.15 -0.34
C THR A 506 15.30 37.37 -1.65
N ASP A 507 15.03 37.99 -2.80
CA ASP A 507 15.25 37.37 -4.09
C ASP A 507 16.74 37.07 -4.35
N THR A 508 17.64 37.96 -3.90
CA THR A 508 19.09 37.73 -4.00
C THR A 508 19.49 36.50 -3.17
N LEU A 509 18.98 36.36 -1.94
CA LEU A 509 19.22 35.19 -1.09
C LEU A 509 18.64 33.91 -1.72
N ASN A 510 17.43 33.96 -2.25
CA ASN A 510 16.79 32.82 -2.90
C ASN A 510 17.54 32.37 -4.17
N ARG A 511 18.08 33.31 -4.97
CA ARG A 511 18.91 32.98 -6.15
C ARG A 511 20.21 32.28 -5.78
N GLN A 512 20.72 32.51 -4.58
CA GLN A 512 21.86 31.76 -4.03
C GLN A 512 21.49 30.34 -3.57
N GLY A 513 20.23 29.95 -3.69
CA GLY A 513 19.72 28.64 -3.23
C GLY A 513 19.37 28.61 -1.75
N LEU A 514 19.30 29.75 -1.08
CA LEU A 514 18.97 29.84 0.33
C LEU A 514 17.46 29.96 0.55
N ARG A 515 16.95 29.23 1.50
CA ARG A 515 15.57 29.34 1.95
C ARG A 515 15.47 30.45 3.01
N VAL A 516 14.61 31.41 2.77
CA VAL A 516 14.45 32.60 3.60
C VAL A 516 13.23 32.47 4.51
N VAL A 517 13.43 32.71 5.81
CA VAL A 517 12.38 32.82 6.83
C VAL A 517 12.45 34.21 7.45
N ALA A 518 11.33 34.90 7.51
CA ALA A 518 11.23 36.22 8.11
C ALA A 518 11.01 36.16 9.62
N VAL A 519 11.56 37.11 10.35
CA VAL A 519 11.42 37.27 11.79
C VAL A 519 10.85 38.66 12.07
N ALA A 520 9.74 38.70 12.80
CA ALA A 520 9.09 39.94 13.20
C ALA A 520 8.78 39.93 14.69
N THR A 521 8.67 41.11 15.29
CA THR A 521 8.43 41.28 16.71
C THR A 521 7.32 42.28 16.97
N LYS A 522 6.73 42.21 18.15
CA LYS A 522 5.75 43.19 18.67
C LYS A 522 5.92 43.33 20.17
N TYR A 523 5.98 44.56 20.64
CA TYR A 523 5.99 44.85 22.05
C TYR A 523 4.55 44.99 22.57
N LEU A 524 4.23 44.27 23.63
CA LEU A 524 2.91 44.20 24.23
C LEU A 524 3.00 44.58 25.69
N PRO A 525 1.97 45.28 26.25
CA PRO A 525 1.85 45.42 27.69
C PRO A 525 1.60 44.06 28.33
N ALA A 526 2.08 43.85 29.55
CA ALA A 526 1.82 42.63 30.29
C ALA A 526 0.32 42.41 30.48
N ARG A 527 -0.14 41.19 30.19
CA ARG A 527 -1.52 40.78 30.46
C ARG A 527 -1.57 39.39 31.06
N GLU A 528 -2.60 39.16 31.88
CA GLU A 528 -2.97 37.82 32.32
C GLU A 528 -3.92 37.21 31.31
N GLY A 529 -3.67 35.95 30.93
CA GLY A 529 -4.48 35.21 29.96
C GLY A 529 -3.73 34.82 28.71
N ASP A 530 -4.37 34.01 27.91
CA ASP A 530 -3.75 33.42 26.71
C ASP A 530 -3.67 34.43 25.55
N TYR A 531 -2.56 34.35 24.80
CA TYR A 531 -2.41 35.02 23.52
C TYR A 531 -3.01 34.17 22.39
N GLN A 532 -3.67 34.85 21.44
CA GLN A 532 -4.39 34.18 20.33
C GLN A 532 -3.83 34.58 18.96
N ARG A 533 -4.27 33.94 17.92
CA ARG A 533 -3.90 34.26 16.53
C ARG A 533 -4.15 35.74 16.16
N ALA A 534 -5.18 36.36 16.71
CA ALA A 534 -5.49 37.77 16.48
C ALA A 534 -4.39 38.71 17.02
N ASP A 535 -3.57 38.27 17.96
CA ASP A 535 -2.46 39.08 18.50
C ASP A 535 -1.27 39.15 17.50
N GLU A 536 -1.21 38.28 16.51
CA GLU A 536 -0.26 38.34 15.39
C GLU A 536 -0.70 39.42 14.38
N SER A 537 -0.64 40.67 14.76
CA SER A 537 -0.98 41.82 13.90
C SER A 537 -0.11 43.01 14.26
N ASP A 538 0.04 43.94 13.31
CA ASP A 538 0.86 45.15 13.50
C ASP A 538 2.32 44.83 13.92
N LEU A 539 2.91 43.82 13.32
CA LEU A 539 4.28 43.39 13.64
C LEU A 539 5.32 44.31 13.02
N ILE A 540 6.51 44.33 13.61
CA ILE A 540 7.69 45.01 13.12
C ILE A 540 8.64 43.96 12.51
N LEU A 541 8.88 44.04 11.21
CA LEU A 541 9.81 43.15 10.55
C LEU A 541 11.26 43.48 11.01
N GLU A 542 11.92 42.50 11.61
CA GLU A 542 13.29 42.67 12.13
C GLU A 542 14.37 42.25 11.10
N GLY A 543 14.13 41.21 10.35
CA GLY A 543 15.07 40.70 9.38
C GLY A 543 14.76 39.28 8.92
N TYR A 544 15.78 38.63 8.39
CA TYR A 544 15.67 37.29 7.81
C TYR A 544 16.72 36.33 8.35
N ILE A 545 16.36 35.07 8.41
CA ILE A 545 17.28 33.96 8.55
C ILE A 545 17.22 33.13 7.27
N ALA A 546 18.39 32.74 6.76
CA ALA A 546 18.48 32.00 5.52
C ALA A 546 19.21 30.67 5.72
N PHE A 547 18.63 29.62 5.17
CA PHE A 547 19.08 28.25 5.36
C PHE A 547 19.59 27.66 4.04
N LEU A 548 20.68 26.94 4.13
CA LEU A 548 21.17 26.09 3.05
C LEU A 548 20.57 24.69 3.19
N ASP A 549 19.96 24.24 2.12
CA ASP A 549 19.35 22.91 1.99
C ASP A 549 20.12 22.17 0.87
N PRO A 550 21.30 21.58 1.20
CA PRO A 550 22.17 21.02 0.18
C PRO A 550 21.57 19.74 -0.41
N PRO A 551 21.71 19.52 -1.74
CA PRO A 551 21.25 18.29 -2.35
C PRO A 551 22.03 17.08 -1.83
N LYS A 552 21.37 15.92 -1.78
CA LYS A 552 22.02 14.65 -1.44
C LYS A 552 22.93 14.21 -2.60
N GLU A 553 24.07 13.64 -2.28
CA GLU A 553 24.98 13.08 -3.28
C GLU A 553 24.35 11.95 -4.11
N THR A 554 23.40 11.22 -3.54
CA THR A 554 22.69 10.10 -4.17
C THR A 554 21.54 10.55 -5.06
N THR A 555 21.10 11.80 -5.00
CA THR A 555 19.90 12.28 -5.69
C THR A 555 20.09 12.32 -7.21
N ALA A 556 21.17 12.89 -7.71
CA ALA A 556 21.41 12.96 -9.15
C ALA A 556 21.52 11.58 -9.81
N PRO A 557 22.27 10.60 -9.28
CA PRO A 557 22.25 9.22 -9.78
C PRO A 557 20.87 8.56 -9.71
N ALA A 558 20.12 8.80 -8.62
CA ALA A 558 18.78 8.23 -8.45
C ALA A 558 17.78 8.78 -9.46
N LEU A 559 17.78 10.08 -9.73
CA LEU A 559 16.93 10.70 -10.76
C LEU A 559 17.26 10.17 -12.15
N LYS A 560 18.52 9.98 -12.45
CA LYS A 560 18.97 9.37 -13.71
C LYS A 560 18.49 7.93 -13.86
N ALA A 561 18.56 7.13 -12.78
CA ALA A 561 18.07 5.77 -12.76
C ALA A 561 16.54 5.69 -12.92
N LEU A 562 15.79 6.57 -12.27
CA LEU A 562 14.34 6.66 -12.41
C LEU A 562 13.94 7.02 -13.86
N LYS A 563 14.61 7.97 -14.47
CA LYS A 563 14.37 8.34 -15.87
C LYS A 563 14.67 7.18 -16.82
N ALA A 564 15.77 6.46 -16.60
CA ALA A 564 16.12 5.26 -17.37
C ALA A 564 15.09 4.15 -17.21
N SER A 565 14.42 4.07 -16.07
CA SER A 565 13.34 3.11 -15.77
C SER A 565 11.96 3.56 -16.28
N GLY A 566 11.86 4.66 -17.02
CA GLY A 566 10.62 5.16 -17.59
C GLY A 566 9.71 5.91 -16.61
N ILE A 567 10.26 6.39 -15.49
CA ILE A 567 9.53 7.16 -14.47
C ILE A 567 9.84 8.63 -14.66
N THR A 568 8.79 9.45 -14.85
CA THR A 568 8.89 10.90 -14.88
C THR A 568 8.76 11.44 -13.45
N VAL A 569 9.77 12.17 -13.01
CA VAL A 569 9.77 12.79 -11.67
C VAL A 569 9.24 14.21 -11.78
N LYS A 570 8.29 14.55 -10.92
CA LYS A 570 7.74 15.89 -10.76
C LYS A 570 7.94 16.35 -9.32
N ILE A 571 8.36 17.59 -9.16
CA ILE A 571 8.61 18.20 -7.86
C ILE A 571 7.44 19.09 -7.49
N LEU A 572 6.80 18.79 -6.38
CA LEU A 572 5.68 19.53 -5.81
C LEU A 572 6.10 20.07 -4.45
N THR A 573 6.41 21.35 -4.37
CA THR A 573 6.95 21.98 -3.15
C THR A 573 6.18 23.23 -2.74
N GLY A 574 6.14 23.51 -1.45
CA GLY A 574 5.67 24.78 -0.91
C GLY A 574 6.71 25.90 -0.95
N ASP A 575 7.95 25.60 -1.28
CA ASP A 575 9.03 26.59 -1.37
C ASP A 575 8.88 27.53 -2.57
N SER A 576 9.67 28.63 -2.56
CA SER A 576 9.67 29.58 -3.67
C SER A 576 10.23 28.95 -4.95
N GLU A 577 9.78 29.45 -6.09
CA GLU A 577 10.22 28.99 -7.42
C GLU A 577 11.72 29.14 -7.64
N LEU A 578 12.35 30.17 -7.09
CA LEU A 578 13.78 30.42 -7.25
C LEU A 578 14.65 29.40 -6.52
N VAL A 579 14.30 29.08 -5.28
CA VAL A 579 15.01 28.06 -4.46
C VAL A 579 14.83 26.67 -5.07
N ALA A 580 13.62 26.33 -5.43
CA ALA A 580 13.30 25.02 -6.00
C ALA A 580 13.98 24.81 -7.36
N ALA A 581 13.97 25.81 -8.24
CA ALA A 581 14.64 25.76 -9.54
C ALA A 581 16.17 25.60 -9.40
N LYS A 582 16.79 26.25 -8.41
CA LYS A 582 18.23 26.10 -8.13
C LYS A 582 18.58 24.66 -7.72
N VAL A 583 17.81 24.07 -6.81
CA VAL A 583 18.01 22.67 -6.38
C VAL A 583 17.81 21.71 -7.56
N CYS A 584 16.78 21.90 -8.36
CA CYS A 584 16.53 21.07 -9.54
C CYS A 584 17.71 21.12 -10.52
N HIS A 585 18.25 22.31 -10.76
CA HIS A 585 19.41 22.46 -11.63
C HIS A 585 20.65 21.73 -11.08
N GLU A 586 20.93 21.83 -9.78
CA GLU A 586 22.06 21.17 -9.13
C GLU A 586 21.99 19.64 -9.18
N VAL A 587 20.81 19.07 -9.13
CA VAL A 587 20.60 17.60 -9.22
C VAL A 587 20.43 17.09 -10.65
N GLY A 588 20.52 17.96 -11.65
CA GLY A 588 20.41 17.58 -13.05
C GLY A 588 18.97 17.40 -13.56
N LEU A 589 17.99 17.92 -12.85
CA LEU A 589 16.59 17.90 -13.26
C LEU A 589 16.26 19.23 -13.98
N ASP A 590 15.79 19.14 -15.22
CA ASP A 590 15.34 20.31 -15.98
C ASP A 590 13.98 20.77 -15.45
N ALA A 591 13.98 21.91 -14.76
CA ALA A 591 12.77 22.50 -14.20
C ALA A 591 11.82 23.08 -15.28
N GLY A 592 12.35 23.47 -16.45
CA GLY A 592 11.57 24.09 -17.52
C GLY A 592 10.80 25.33 -17.06
N GLU A 593 9.55 25.44 -17.49
CA GLU A 593 8.62 26.46 -17.03
C GLU A 593 8.03 26.07 -15.67
N VAL A 594 8.23 26.91 -14.66
CA VAL A 594 7.75 26.66 -13.29
C VAL A 594 6.30 27.14 -13.15
N VAL A 595 5.44 26.30 -12.56
CA VAL A 595 4.05 26.64 -12.25
C VAL A 595 3.93 26.90 -10.74
N ILE A 596 3.32 28.01 -10.36
CA ILE A 596 3.09 28.36 -8.95
C ILE A 596 1.64 28.14 -8.52
N GLY A 597 1.38 28.03 -7.21
CA GLY A 597 0.07 27.74 -6.66
C GLY A 597 -1.04 28.72 -7.05
N SER A 598 -0.73 30.01 -7.16
CA SER A 598 -1.69 31.04 -7.58
C SER A 598 -2.17 30.85 -9.03
N GLN A 599 -1.30 30.40 -9.93
CA GLN A 599 -1.67 30.05 -11.30
C GLN A 599 -2.58 28.82 -11.35
N ILE A 600 -2.35 27.84 -10.47
CA ILE A 600 -3.17 26.63 -10.38
C ILE A 600 -4.60 26.95 -9.94
N GLU A 601 -4.78 27.86 -8.99
CA GLU A 601 -6.10 28.31 -8.53
C GLU A 601 -6.91 28.99 -9.64
N ALA A 602 -6.26 29.70 -10.53
CA ALA A 602 -6.88 30.41 -11.64
C ALA A 602 -7.23 29.51 -12.84
N MET A 603 -6.72 28.29 -12.89
CA MET A 603 -6.91 27.36 -14.01
C MET A 603 -8.13 26.46 -13.81
N SER A 604 -8.80 26.12 -14.95
CA SER A 604 -9.76 25.02 -14.98
C SER A 604 -9.04 23.66 -14.87
N ASP A 605 -9.79 22.61 -14.53
CA ASP A 605 -9.21 21.28 -14.43
C ASP A 605 -8.60 20.77 -15.74
N ASP A 606 -9.22 21.08 -16.89
CA ASP A 606 -8.70 20.68 -18.20
C ASP A 606 -7.41 21.43 -18.58
N GLU A 607 -7.32 22.73 -18.29
CA GLU A 607 -6.11 23.53 -18.50
C GLU A 607 -4.98 23.04 -17.59
N LEU A 608 -5.27 22.77 -16.32
CA LEU A 608 -4.28 22.27 -15.38
C LEU A 608 -3.80 20.88 -15.74
N ALA A 609 -4.67 19.98 -16.18
CA ALA A 609 -4.30 18.63 -16.59
C ALA A 609 -3.34 18.66 -17.79
N ALA A 610 -3.61 19.51 -18.79
CA ALA A 610 -2.73 19.68 -19.94
C ALA A 610 -1.37 20.26 -19.56
N LEU A 611 -1.35 21.24 -18.66
CA LEU A 611 -0.12 21.89 -18.18
C LEU A 611 0.69 20.96 -17.26
N ALA A 612 0.04 20.23 -16.35
CA ALA A 612 0.69 19.32 -15.40
C ALA A 612 1.47 18.21 -16.10
N LYS A 613 0.98 17.73 -17.23
CA LYS A 613 1.63 16.68 -18.01
C LYS A 613 3.03 17.07 -18.47
N ARG A 614 3.25 18.32 -18.85
CA ARG A 614 4.54 18.83 -19.34
C ARG A 614 5.39 19.55 -18.29
N THR A 615 4.83 19.89 -17.14
CA THR A 615 5.51 20.64 -16.08
C THR A 615 6.27 19.70 -15.16
N THR A 616 7.52 20.04 -14.85
CA THR A 616 8.36 19.26 -13.92
C THR A 616 8.37 19.84 -12.52
N LEU A 617 8.36 21.15 -12.37
CA LEU A 617 8.44 21.84 -11.08
C LEU A 617 7.18 22.66 -10.82
N PHE A 618 6.55 22.37 -9.68
CA PHE A 618 5.45 23.16 -9.11
C PHE A 618 5.91 23.74 -7.78
N ALA A 619 5.84 25.05 -7.65
CA ALA A 619 6.33 25.76 -6.49
C ALA A 619 5.20 26.53 -5.79
N ARG A 620 5.43 26.96 -4.55
CA ARG A 620 4.47 27.68 -3.70
C ARG A 620 3.10 27.02 -3.60
N LEU A 621 3.09 25.69 -3.48
CA LEU A 621 1.87 24.90 -3.41
C LEU A 621 1.26 24.86 -2.00
N ALA A 622 -0.05 24.97 -1.93
CA ALA A 622 -0.84 24.57 -0.75
C ALA A 622 -1.14 23.04 -0.80
N PRO A 623 -1.53 22.42 0.31
CA PRO A 623 -1.85 20.98 0.34
C PRO A 623 -2.90 20.54 -0.68
N LEU A 624 -3.95 21.35 -0.87
CA LEU A 624 -5.00 21.06 -1.86
C LEU A 624 -4.50 21.14 -3.31
N HIS A 625 -3.51 21.96 -3.59
CA HIS A 625 -2.88 22.02 -4.92
C HIS A 625 -2.16 20.71 -5.25
N LYS A 626 -1.47 20.13 -4.29
CA LYS A 626 -0.80 18.82 -4.44
C LYS A 626 -1.79 17.72 -4.77
N GLU A 627 -2.86 17.62 -4.01
CA GLU A 627 -3.94 16.66 -4.23
C GLU A 627 -4.58 16.83 -5.61
N ARG A 628 -4.87 18.05 -6.01
CA ARG A 628 -5.48 18.37 -7.31
C ARG A 628 -4.59 17.94 -8.47
N ILE A 629 -3.29 18.25 -8.41
CA ILE A 629 -2.31 17.84 -9.43
C ILE A 629 -2.26 16.32 -9.56
N VAL A 630 -2.15 15.60 -8.45
CA VAL A 630 -2.11 14.15 -8.42
C VAL A 630 -3.39 13.56 -9.01
N THR A 631 -4.55 14.06 -8.61
CA THR A 631 -5.86 13.59 -9.10
C THR A 631 -6.02 13.80 -10.61
N LEU A 632 -5.59 14.94 -11.13
CA LEU A 632 -5.68 15.24 -12.56
C LEU A 632 -4.72 14.40 -13.40
N LEU A 633 -3.50 14.14 -12.92
CA LEU A 633 -2.57 13.23 -13.57
C LEU A 633 -3.11 11.79 -13.64
N LYS A 634 -3.76 11.32 -12.59
CA LYS A 634 -4.46 10.02 -12.59
C LYS A 634 -5.60 9.99 -13.62
N ARG A 635 -6.39 11.04 -13.69
CA ARG A 635 -7.50 11.18 -14.66
C ARG A 635 -7.01 11.07 -16.11
N GLU A 636 -5.81 11.55 -16.41
CA GLU A 636 -5.18 11.46 -17.73
C GLU A 636 -4.60 10.07 -18.04
N GLY A 637 -4.79 9.10 -17.20
CA GLY A 637 -4.40 7.70 -17.41
C GLY A 637 -3.01 7.31 -16.90
N HIS A 638 -2.34 8.20 -16.17
CA HIS A 638 -1.05 7.90 -15.53
C HIS A 638 -1.24 7.13 -14.23
N VAL A 639 -0.27 6.28 -13.90
CA VAL A 639 -0.14 5.68 -12.58
C VAL A 639 0.80 6.56 -11.76
N VAL A 640 0.24 7.29 -10.81
CA VAL A 640 0.93 8.33 -10.06
C VAL A 640 1.33 7.84 -8.68
N GLY A 641 2.63 7.90 -8.38
CA GLY A 641 3.16 7.77 -7.02
C GLY A 641 3.35 9.15 -6.40
N PHE A 642 3.05 9.30 -5.13
CA PHE A 642 3.33 10.50 -4.36
C PHE A 642 4.16 10.16 -3.14
N MET A 643 5.28 10.84 -2.97
CA MET A 643 6.18 10.69 -1.82
C MET A 643 6.09 11.92 -0.93
N GLY A 644 5.73 11.73 0.35
CA GLY A 644 5.59 12.80 1.32
C GLY A 644 5.70 12.31 2.75
N ASP A 645 6.04 13.21 3.68
CA ASP A 645 6.31 12.91 5.08
C ASP A 645 5.64 13.85 6.07
N GLY A 646 4.97 14.89 5.60
CA GLY A 646 4.33 15.92 6.42
C GLY A 646 2.81 15.79 6.52
N ILE A 647 2.20 16.55 7.42
CA ILE A 647 0.74 16.62 7.62
C ILE A 647 0.05 17.10 6.33
N ASN A 648 0.67 18.05 5.65
CA ASN A 648 0.16 18.64 4.40
C ASN A 648 0.20 17.68 3.22
N ASP A 649 0.90 16.56 3.32
CA ASP A 649 1.03 15.59 2.24
C ASP A 649 -0.06 14.49 2.29
N ALA A 650 -0.75 14.34 3.42
CA ALA A 650 -1.72 13.27 3.62
C ALA A 650 -2.84 13.22 2.55
N PRO A 651 -3.48 14.34 2.13
CA PRO A 651 -4.48 14.29 1.08
C PRO A 651 -3.93 13.80 -0.26
N ALA A 652 -2.73 14.23 -0.64
CA ALA A 652 -2.06 13.80 -1.87
C ALA A 652 -1.62 12.34 -1.80
N LEU A 653 -1.15 11.86 -0.65
CA LEU A 653 -0.81 10.46 -0.42
C LEU A 653 -2.03 9.54 -0.62
N ARG A 654 -3.20 9.94 -0.13
CA ARG A 654 -4.45 9.19 -0.32
C ARG A 654 -4.96 9.23 -1.75
N ALA A 655 -4.80 10.36 -2.43
CA ALA A 655 -5.26 10.55 -3.80
C ALA A 655 -4.39 9.81 -4.83
N ALA A 656 -3.11 9.58 -4.55
CA ALA A 656 -2.19 8.89 -5.45
C ALA A 656 -2.56 7.41 -5.62
N ASP A 657 -2.20 6.83 -6.76
CA ASP A 657 -2.30 5.39 -6.99
C ASP A 657 -1.42 4.62 -6.00
N ILE A 658 -0.28 5.18 -5.66
CA ILE A 658 0.60 4.67 -4.62
C ILE A 658 1.14 5.81 -3.76
N GLY A 659 0.77 5.82 -2.50
CA GLY A 659 1.30 6.75 -1.49
C GLY A 659 2.57 6.17 -0.87
N ILE A 660 3.63 6.95 -0.85
CA ILE A 660 4.94 6.55 -0.34
C ILE A 660 5.32 7.51 0.78
N SER A 661 5.67 6.98 1.94
CA SER A 661 6.18 7.76 3.06
C SER A 661 7.47 7.17 3.61
N VAL A 662 8.00 7.76 4.64
CA VAL A 662 9.24 7.32 5.29
C VAL A 662 8.95 6.94 6.74
N ASP A 663 9.84 6.16 7.36
CA ASP A 663 9.67 5.71 8.75
C ASP A 663 9.68 6.87 9.76
N GLY A 664 10.43 7.92 9.49
CA GLY A 664 10.47 9.14 10.32
C GLY A 664 9.38 10.17 10.04
N ALA A 665 8.39 9.87 9.18
CA ALA A 665 7.28 10.76 8.87
C ALA A 665 6.30 10.89 10.04
N VAL A 666 5.46 11.92 10.01
CA VAL A 666 4.36 12.07 10.97
C VAL A 666 3.33 10.94 10.80
N ASP A 667 2.62 10.59 11.87
CA ASP A 667 1.70 9.45 11.91
C ASP A 667 0.64 9.51 10.80
N ILE A 668 0.06 10.68 10.56
CA ILE A 668 -0.97 10.85 9.52
C ILE A 668 -0.43 10.57 8.11
N ALA A 669 0.80 10.95 7.82
CA ALA A 669 1.44 10.66 6.54
C ALA A 669 1.73 9.16 6.39
N ARG A 670 2.24 8.52 7.43
CA ARG A 670 2.47 7.06 7.46
C ARG A 670 1.18 6.27 7.32
N GLU A 671 0.11 6.70 7.98
CA GLU A 671 -1.21 6.07 7.87
C GLU A 671 -1.83 6.22 6.48
N ALA A 672 -1.65 7.36 5.83
CA ALA A 672 -2.14 7.63 4.49
C ALA A 672 -1.34 6.91 3.39
N ALA A 673 -0.10 6.49 3.67
CA ALA A 673 0.78 5.86 2.70
C ALA A 673 0.49 4.36 2.51
N ASP A 674 0.80 3.87 1.33
CA ASP A 674 0.71 2.45 0.96
C ASP A 674 2.05 1.73 1.18
N ILE A 675 3.15 2.46 1.07
CA ILE A 675 4.53 1.97 1.20
C ILE A 675 5.30 2.89 2.13
N ILE A 676 6.10 2.31 3.01
CA ILE A 676 7.00 3.02 3.92
C ILE A 676 8.45 2.68 3.57
N LEU A 677 9.26 3.70 3.29
CA LEU A 677 10.69 3.55 3.11
C LEU A 677 11.40 3.66 4.48
N LEU A 678 12.26 2.72 4.81
CA LEU A 678 13.05 2.76 6.05
C LEU A 678 14.21 3.76 5.95
N GLU A 679 14.62 4.11 4.74
CA GLU A 679 15.54 5.22 4.45
C GLU A 679 14.90 6.21 3.49
N LYS A 680 15.02 7.50 3.77
CA LYS A 680 14.52 8.57 2.92
C LYS A 680 15.47 8.79 1.73
N SER A 681 15.38 7.94 0.72
CA SER A 681 16.25 7.92 -0.45
C SER A 681 15.48 7.56 -1.73
N LEU A 682 15.68 8.33 -2.78
CA LEU A 682 15.13 8.03 -4.11
C LEU A 682 15.78 6.78 -4.73
N MET A 683 17.02 6.46 -4.35
CA MET A 683 17.68 5.24 -4.83
C MET A 683 17.01 3.99 -4.25
N VAL A 684 16.66 4.00 -2.97
CA VAL A 684 15.87 2.92 -2.33
C VAL A 684 14.51 2.78 -3.00
N LEU A 685 13.86 3.89 -3.32
CA LEU A 685 12.59 3.89 -4.05
C LEU A 685 12.74 3.27 -5.44
N GLU A 686 13.77 3.63 -6.20
CA GLU A 686 14.04 3.09 -7.54
C GLU A 686 14.27 1.56 -7.49
N GLU A 687 15.10 1.09 -6.58
CA GLU A 687 15.33 -0.34 -6.36
C GLU A 687 14.03 -1.07 -5.99
N GLY A 688 13.20 -0.46 -5.16
CA GLY A 688 11.88 -0.97 -4.80
C GLY A 688 10.93 -1.07 -5.99
N VAL A 689 10.91 -0.09 -6.88
CA VAL A 689 10.10 -0.12 -8.12
C VAL A 689 10.52 -1.27 -9.01
N ILE A 690 11.81 -1.47 -9.20
CA ILE A 690 12.34 -2.60 -9.99
C ILE A 690 11.90 -3.94 -9.40
N GLU A 691 11.97 -4.10 -8.09
CA GLU A 691 11.51 -5.33 -7.43
C GLU A 691 9.99 -5.52 -7.54
N GLY A 692 9.21 -4.45 -7.47
CA GLY A 692 7.78 -4.49 -7.74
C GLY A 692 7.45 -4.95 -9.16
N ARG A 693 8.23 -4.52 -10.14
CA ARG A 693 8.12 -4.99 -11.54
C ARG A 693 8.45 -6.46 -11.68
N ARG A 694 9.48 -6.97 -10.99
CA ARG A 694 9.80 -8.39 -10.96
C ARG A 694 8.67 -9.23 -10.39
N THR A 695 8.10 -8.81 -9.29
CA THR A 695 6.96 -9.47 -8.65
C THR A 695 5.76 -9.54 -9.58
N PHE A 696 5.41 -8.44 -10.22
CA PHE A 696 4.31 -8.39 -11.19
C PHE A 696 4.59 -9.27 -12.42
N ALA A 697 5.82 -9.29 -12.93
CA ALA A 697 6.22 -10.14 -14.04
C ALA A 697 6.04 -11.64 -13.72
N ASN A 698 6.40 -12.07 -12.51
CA ASN A 698 6.17 -13.46 -12.07
C ASN A 698 4.68 -13.80 -11.97
N MET A 699 3.86 -12.87 -11.51
CA MET A 699 2.41 -13.03 -11.49
C MET A 699 1.83 -13.17 -12.90
N LEU A 700 2.26 -12.35 -13.86
CA LEU A 700 1.85 -12.45 -15.26
C LEU A 700 2.27 -13.78 -15.92
N LYS A 701 3.44 -14.31 -15.58
CA LYS A 701 3.87 -15.63 -16.05
C LYS A 701 2.85 -16.72 -15.72
N TYR A 702 2.45 -16.80 -14.47
CA TYR A 702 1.43 -17.75 -14.02
C TYR A 702 0.12 -17.60 -14.79
N ILE A 703 -0.37 -16.39 -14.93
CA ILE A 703 -1.63 -16.08 -15.62
C ILE A 703 -1.56 -16.52 -17.09
N LYS A 704 -0.48 -16.20 -17.78
CA LYS A 704 -0.25 -16.59 -19.18
C LYS A 704 -0.16 -18.12 -19.36
N MET A 705 0.58 -18.78 -18.49
CA MET A 705 0.73 -20.24 -18.51
C MET A 705 -0.60 -20.94 -18.33
N THR A 706 -1.36 -20.53 -17.31
CA THR A 706 -2.67 -21.12 -17.00
C THR A 706 -3.67 -20.93 -18.13
N ALA A 707 -3.78 -19.72 -18.65
CA ALA A 707 -4.70 -19.40 -19.74
C ALA A 707 -4.38 -20.18 -21.00
N SER A 708 -3.11 -20.20 -21.41
CA SER A 708 -2.67 -20.93 -22.63
C SER A 708 -2.83 -22.44 -22.51
N SER A 709 -2.46 -23.01 -21.37
CA SER A 709 -2.59 -24.44 -21.10
C SER A 709 -4.05 -24.89 -21.10
N ASN A 710 -4.92 -24.18 -20.42
CA ASN A 710 -6.35 -24.51 -20.37
C ASN A 710 -7.01 -24.42 -21.74
N PHE A 711 -6.69 -23.39 -22.52
CA PHE A 711 -7.23 -23.26 -23.88
C PHE A 711 -6.79 -24.43 -24.77
N GLY A 712 -5.50 -24.78 -24.75
CA GLY A 712 -4.96 -25.89 -25.53
C GLY A 712 -5.58 -27.23 -25.16
N ASN A 713 -5.70 -27.52 -23.87
CA ASN A 713 -6.31 -28.77 -23.37
C ASN A 713 -7.76 -28.94 -23.82
N VAL A 714 -8.57 -27.91 -23.73
CA VAL A 714 -9.97 -27.98 -24.12
C VAL A 714 -10.10 -28.21 -25.63
N PHE A 715 -9.30 -27.53 -26.41
CA PHE A 715 -9.30 -27.72 -27.86
C PHE A 715 -8.90 -29.16 -28.24
N SER A 716 -7.87 -29.73 -27.60
CA SER A 716 -7.45 -31.13 -27.77
C SER A 716 -8.56 -32.09 -27.36
N VAL A 717 -9.23 -31.86 -26.24
CA VAL A 717 -10.36 -32.67 -25.76
C VAL A 717 -11.50 -32.67 -26.76
N LEU A 718 -11.85 -31.53 -27.35
CA LEU A 718 -12.91 -31.44 -28.36
C LEU A 718 -12.61 -32.27 -29.61
N VAL A 719 -11.40 -32.15 -30.13
CA VAL A 719 -10.96 -32.91 -31.31
C VAL A 719 -11.00 -34.41 -31.02
N ALA A 720 -10.42 -34.81 -29.90
CA ALA A 720 -10.38 -36.25 -29.52
C ALA A 720 -11.79 -36.78 -29.28
N SER A 721 -12.66 -36.04 -28.60
CA SER A 721 -14.04 -36.46 -28.32
C SER A 721 -14.89 -36.66 -29.57
N ALA A 722 -14.61 -35.91 -30.64
CA ALA A 722 -15.35 -36.00 -31.90
C ALA A 722 -14.99 -37.29 -32.68
N PHE A 723 -13.79 -37.83 -32.56
CA PHE A 723 -13.29 -38.93 -33.41
C PHE A 723 -13.07 -40.26 -32.68
N LEU A 724 -12.86 -40.26 -31.36
CA LEU A 724 -12.58 -41.48 -30.61
C LEU A 724 -13.84 -42.22 -30.17
N PRO A 725 -13.85 -43.58 -30.21
CA PRO A 725 -14.97 -44.39 -29.72
C PRO A 725 -15.04 -44.50 -28.20
N PHE A 726 -14.06 -43.98 -27.48
CA PHE A 726 -13.95 -43.93 -26.03
C PHE A 726 -13.52 -42.53 -25.55
N LEU A 727 -13.64 -42.24 -24.25
CA LEU A 727 -13.17 -40.98 -23.72
C LEU A 727 -11.64 -40.85 -23.90
N PRO A 728 -11.16 -39.67 -24.34
CA PRO A 728 -9.73 -39.45 -24.54
C PRO A 728 -8.92 -39.52 -23.24
N MET A 729 -9.55 -39.22 -22.13
CA MET A 729 -8.99 -39.31 -20.77
C MET A 729 -10.14 -39.51 -19.79
N LEU A 730 -9.95 -40.34 -18.78
CA LEU A 730 -10.97 -40.49 -17.70
C LEU A 730 -11.02 -39.24 -16.83
N PRO A 731 -12.17 -38.95 -16.19
CA PRO A 731 -12.26 -37.81 -15.27
C PRO A 731 -11.19 -37.81 -14.17
N LEU A 732 -10.87 -38.97 -13.62
CA LEU A 732 -9.80 -39.13 -12.62
C LEU A 732 -8.43 -38.77 -13.18
N HIS A 733 -8.11 -39.16 -14.42
CA HIS A 733 -6.83 -38.83 -15.08
C HIS A 733 -6.69 -37.30 -15.26
N LEU A 734 -7.77 -36.65 -15.69
CA LEU A 734 -7.75 -35.21 -15.91
C LEU A 734 -7.54 -34.45 -14.59
N LEU A 735 -8.17 -34.90 -13.53
CA LEU A 735 -8.02 -34.29 -12.20
C LEU A 735 -6.62 -34.50 -11.63
N ILE A 736 -6.03 -35.70 -11.77
CA ILE A 736 -4.64 -35.99 -11.36
C ILE A 736 -3.66 -35.12 -12.16
N GLN A 737 -3.85 -34.99 -13.46
CA GLN A 737 -3.03 -34.18 -14.32
C GLN A 737 -3.09 -32.70 -13.92
N ASN A 738 -4.28 -32.17 -13.66
CA ASN A 738 -4.45 -30.80 -13.21
C ASN A 738 -3.78 -30.55 -11.85
N LEU A 739 -3.89 -31.47 -10.91
CA LEU A 739 -3.24 -31.36 -9.59
C LEU A 739 -1.71 -31.35 -9.73
N LEU A 740 -1.14 -32.26 -10.52
CA LEU A 740 0.30 -32.31 -10.75
C LEU A 740 0.81 -31.06 -11.43
N TYR A 741 0.07 -30.55 -12.41
CA TYR A 741 0.39 -29.29 -13.09
C TYR A 741 0.37 -28.11 -12.12
N ASP A 742 -0.65 -28.01 -11.27
CA ASP A 742 -0.76 -26.97 -10.26
C ASP A 742 0.40 -27.03 -9.26
N VAL A 743 0.81 -28.22 -8.84
CA VAL A 743 1.99 -28.42 -7.97
C VAL A 743 3.26 -27.91 -8.67
N SER A 744 3.38 -28.12 -9.97
CA SER A 744 4.55 -27.63 -10.73
C SER A 744 4.68 -26.11 -10.73
N GLN A 745 3.58 -25.39 -10.57
CA GLN A 745 3.52 -23.92 -10.58
C GLN A 745 3.70 -23.26 -9.22
N VAL A 746 3.72 -24.03 -8.14
CA VAL A 746 3.85 -23.50 -6.76
C VAL A 746 5.14 -22.69 -6.56
N ALA A 747 6.19 -23.01 -7.30
CA ALA A 747 7.49 -22.35 -7.21
C ALA A 747 7.65 -21.11 -8.12
N ILE A 748 6.64 -20.71 -8.89
CA ILE A 748 6.69 -19.51 -9.76
C ILE A 748 7.03 -18.23 -9.00
N PRO A 749 6.55 -17.99 -7.76
CA PRO A 749 6.96 -16.82 -7.00
C PRO A 749 8.46 -16.68 -6.78
N PHE A 750 9.21 -17.77 -6.89
CA PHE A 750 10.66 -17.81 -6.70
C PHE A 750 11.44 -17.66 -8.00
N ASP A 751 10.79 -17.54 -9.14
CA ASP A 751 11.44 -17.51 -10.44
C ASP A 751 12.21 -16.21 -10.71
N ASN A 752 13.21 -16.32 -11.59
CA ASN A 752 13.98 -15.19 -12.09
C ASN A 752 13.19 -14.42 -13.15
N VAL A 753 13.45 -13.13 -13.28
CA VAL A 753 12.84 -12.27 -14.30
C VAL A 753 13.91 -11.71 -15.22
N ASP A 754 13.65 -11.70 -16.52
CA ASP A 754 14.55 -11.15 -17.51
C ASP A 754 14.64 -9.61 -17.39
N ASP A 755 15.81 -9.03 -17.60
CA ASP A 755 16.05 -7.59 -17.47
C ASP A 755 15.16 -6.72 -18.37
N GLU A 756 14.74 -7.23 -19.51
CA GLU A 756 13.88 -6.52 -20.46
C GLU A 756 12.49 -6.22 -19.89
N GLN A 757 11.99 -7.09 -19.03
CA GLN A 757 10.65 -6.95 -18.42
C GLN A 757 10.60 -5.91 -17.31
N ILE A 758 11.74 -5.57 -16.71
CA ILE A 758 11.83 -4.62 -15.59
C ILE A 758 12.23 -3.20 -16.01
N ARG A 759 12.55 -2.98 -17.30
CA ARG A 759 13.00 -1.66 -17.79
C ARG A 759 11.91 -0.61 -17.92
N LYS A 760 10.64 -1.04 -18.06
CA LYS A 760 9.48 -0.16 -18.29
C LYS A 760 8.38 -0.45 -17.28
N PRO A 761 7.51 0.53 -16.96
CA PRO A 761 6.32 0.31 -16.15
C PRO A 761 5.44 -0.81 -16.72
N GLN A 762 4.94 -1.68 -15.85
CA GLN A 762 4.11 -2.83 -16.20
C GLN A 762 2.67 -2.58 -15.78
N ARG A 763 1.73 -2.75 -16.74
CA ARG A 763 0.29 -2.56 -16.51
C ARG A 763 -0.50 -3.82 -16.90
N TRP A 764 -1.70 -3.95 -16.34
CA TRP A 764 -2.66 -4.96 -16.77
C TRP A 764 -3.12 -4.71 -18.21
N ASN A 765 -2.98 -5.73 -19.07
CA ASN A 765 -3.49 -5.71 -20.44
C ASN A 765 -4.31 -6.96 -20.74
N PRO A 766 -5.64 -6.96 -20.46
CA PRO A 766 -6.49 -8.12 -20.69
C PRO A 766 -6.61 -8.53 -22.17
N ALA A 767 -6.50 -7.56 -23.09
CA ALA A 767 -6.54 -7.84 -24.53
C ALA A 767 -5.30 -8.65 -24.98
N ASP A 768 -4.13 -8.34 -24.42
CA ASP A 768 -2.91 -9.10 -24.67
C ASP A 768 -3.02 -10.54 -24.15
N LEU A 769 -3.62 -10.74 -22.99
CA LEU A 769 -3.84 -12.08 -22.44
C LEU A 769 -4.74 -12.94 -23.38
N GLY A 770 -5.82 -12.38 -23.86
CA GLY A 770 -6.70 -13.07 -24.81
C GLY A 770 -5.99 -13.42 -26.12
N ARG A 771 -5.21 -12.52 -26.66
CA ARG A 771 -4.37 -12.72 -27.84
C ARG A 771 -3.31 -13.79 -27.60
N PHE A 772 -2.62 -13.72 -26.47
CA PHE A 772 -1.61 -14.69 -26.06
C PHE A 772 -2.19 -16.11 -25.97
N MET A 773 -3.35 -16.26 -25.37
CA MET A 773 -4.07 -17.52 -25.24
C MET A 773 -4.39 -18.12 -26.61
N VAL A 774 -4.86 -17.32 -27.56
CA VAL A 774 -5.20 -17.76 -28.92
C VAL A 774 -3.95 -18.16 -29.72
N PHE A 775 -2.81 -17.48 -29.53
CA PHE A 775 -1.57 -17.81 -30.24
C PHE A 775 -0.86 -19.05 -29.68
N PHE A 776 -0.81 -19.20 -28.37
CA PHE A 776 -0.01 -20.24 -27.71
C PHE A 776 -0.78 -21.49 -27.30
N GLY A 777 -2.09 -21.38 -27.06
CA GLY A 777 -2.91 -22.54 -26.71
C GLY A 777 -2.95 -23.63 -27.79
N PRO A 778 -3.28 -23.30 -29.06
CA PRO A 778 -3.36 -24.29 -30.14
C PRO A 778 -2.06 -24.99 -30.47
N ILE A 779 -0.90 -24.45 -30.11
CA ILE A 779 0.39 -25.11 -30.35
C ILE A 779 0.47 -26.46 -29.64
N SER A 780 0.10 -26.50 -28.34
CA SER A 780 0.06 -27.77 -27.61
C SER A 780 -0.96 -28.74 -28.20
N SER A 781 -2.08 -28.24 -28.72
CA SER A 781 -3.11 -29.05 -29.36
C SER A 781 -2.62 -29.75 -30.63
N ILE A 782 -1.76 -29.12 -31.43
CA ILE A 782 -1.14 -29.72 -32.60
C ILE A 782 -0.37 -30.99 -32.21
N PHE A 783 0.43 -30.92 -31.16
CA PHE A 783 1.24 -32.03 -30.68
C PHE A 783 0.41 -33.09 -29.92
N ASP A 784 -0.68 -32.67 -29.25
CA ASP A 784 -1.67 -33.59 -28.69
C ASP A 784 -2.32 -34.44 -29.81
N ILE A 785 -2.72 -33.80 -30.91
CA ILE A 785 -3.28 -34.49 -32.09
C ILE A 785 -2.25 -35.45 -32.71
N LEU A 786 -0.98 -35.08 -32.77
CA LEU A 786 0.09 -35.97 -33.23
C LEU A 786 0.24 -37.19 -32.30
N THR A 787 0.09 -37.01 -31.00
CA THR A 787 0.08 -38.10 -30.01
C THR A 787 -1.14 -39.01 -30.22
N PHE A 788 -2.31 -38.46 -30.49
CA PHE A 788 -3.51 -39.23 -30.80
C PHE A 788 -3.30 -40.11 -32.06
N GLY A 789 -2.71 -39.53 -33.11
CA GLY A 789 -2.35 -40.27 -34.31
C GLY A 789 -1.32 -41.38 -34.05
N LEU A 790 -0.29 -41.07 -33.25
CA LEU A 790 0.71 -42.05 -32.84
C LEU A 790 0.06 -43.23 -32.11
N MET A 791 -0.75 -43.00 -31.11
CA MET A 791 -1.43 -44.05 -30.35
C MET A 791 -2.41 -44.86 -31.21
N TRP A 792 -3.12 -44.17 -32.11
CA TRP A 792 -4.10 -44.82 -32.98
C TRP A 792 -3.51 -45.69 -34.07
N TRP A 793 -2.47 -45.23 -34.78
CA TRP A 793 -1.93 -45.90 -35.92
C TRP A 793 -0.63 -46.69 -35.64
N VAL A 794 0.25 -46.22 -34.83
CA VAL A 794 1.54 -46.87 -34.52
C VAL A 794 1.40 -47.93 -33.44
N PHE A 795 0.68 -47.58 -32.34
CA PHE A 795 0.49 -48.51 -31.21
C PHE A 795 -0.85 -49.24 -31.28
N HIS A 796 -1.65 -49.03 -32.32
CA HIS A 796 -2.95 -49.66 -32.55
C HIS A 796 -3.96 -49.58 -31.37
N ALA A 797 -3.88 -48.53 -30.59
CA ALA A 797 -4.81 -48.27 -29.48
C ALA A 797 -6.14 -47.63 -29.99
N ASN A 798 -6.83 -48.34 -30.91
CA ASN A 798 -7.96 -47.84 -31.65
C ASN A 798 -9.31 -48.55 -31.35
N THR A 799 -9.31 -49.40 -30.35
CA THR A 799 -10.52 -50.10 -29.86
C THR A 799 -10.83 -49.74 -28.38
N VAL A 800 -12.07 -50.00 -27.98
CA VAL A 800 -12.46 -49.79 -26.57
C VAL A 800 -11.62 -50.63 -25.60
N GLU A 801 -11.18 -51.82 -26.03
CA GLU A 801 -10.34 -52.70 -25.24
C GLU A 801 -8.91 -52.12 -25.00
N MET A 802 -8.45 -51.29 -25.93
CA MET A 802 -7.13 -50.65 -25.90
C MET A 802 -7.20 -49.20 -25.35
N GLN A 803 -8.34 -48.74 -24.84
CA GLN A 803 -8.51 -47.38 -24.38
C GLN A 803 -7.54 -46.96 -23.26
N THR A 804 -7.20 -47.91 -22.36
CA THR A 804 -6.28 -47.65 -21.25
C THR A 804 -4.88 -47.27 -21.74
N LEU A 805 -4.40 -47.92 -22.79
CA LEU A 805 -3.09 -47.63 -23.42
C LEU A 805 -3.12 -46.22 -24.05
N PHE A 806 -4.15 -45.88 -24.79
CA PHE A 806 -4.35 -44.55 -25.39
C PHE A 806 -4.39 -43.46 -24.33
N GLN A 807 -5.20 -43.64 -23.29
CA GLN A 807 -5.36 -42.70 -22.20
C GLN A 807 -4.03 -42.49 -21.44
N SER A 808 -3.28 -43.56 -21.16
CA SER A 808 -1.95 -43.47 -20.52
C SER A 808 -0.93 -42.73 -21.40
N GLY A 809 -0.96 -42.93 -22.69
CA GLY A 809 -0.08 -42.23 -23.63
C GLY A 809 -0.34 -40.73 -23.64
N TRP A 810 -1.59 -40.32 -23.74
CA TRP A 810 -1.91 -38.89 -23.70
C TRP A 810 -1.73 -38.28 -22.31
N PHE A 811 -1.97 -39.04 -21.25
CA PHE A 811 -1.72 -38.58 -19.89
C PHE A 811 -0.26 -38.12 -19.69
N ILE A 812 0.68 -38.95 -20.10
CA ILE A 812 2.12 -38.64 -20.02
C ILE A 812 2.47 -37.45 -20.91
N GLU A 813 2.11 -37.52 -22.20
CA GLU A 813 2.42 -36.44 -23.15
C GLU A 813 1.81 -35.12 -22.75
N GLY A 814 0.52 -35.11 -22.38
CA GLY A 814 -0.18 -33.92 -21.94
C GLY A 814 0.43 -33.29 -20.68
N LEU A 815 0.78 -34.09 -19.69
CA LEU A 815 1.43 -33.62 -18.48
C LEU A 815 2.82 -33.03 -18.75
N LEU A 816 3.63 -33.72 -19.57
CA LEU A 816 4.99 -33.27 -19.90
C LEU A 816 4.96 -32.00 -20.75
N SER A 817 4.06 -31.89 -21.72
CA SER A 817 3.91 -30.67 -22.53
C SER A 817 3.44 -29.49 -21.71
N GLN A 818 2.46 -29.68 -20.84
CA GLN A 818 1.98 -28.64 -19.90
C GLN A 818 3.09 -28.18 -18.95
N THR A 819 3.90 -29.09 -18.43
CA THR A 819 5.00 -28.77 -17.54
C THR A 819 6.13 -28.06 -18.28
N LEU A 820 6.42 -28.43 -19.52
CA LEU A 820 7.40 -27.73 -20.36
C LEU A 820 6.96 -26.31 -20.75
N ILE A 821 5.66 -26.05 -20.87
CA ILE A 821 5.15 -24.72 -21.19
C ILE A 821 5.57 -23.70 -20.12
N VAL A 822 5.72 -24.14 -18.87
CA VAL A 822 6.21 -23.29 -17.77
C VAL A 822 7.58 -22.72 -18.15
N HIS A 823 8.50 -23.55 -18.62
CA HIS A 823 9.83 -23.10 -19.03
C HIS A 823 9.83 -22.31 -20.35
N MET A 824 8.92 -22.61 -21.26
CA MET A 824 8.85 -21.93 -22.56
C MET A 824 8.24 -20.53 -22.46
N ILE A 825 7.18 -20.37 -21.69
CA ILE A 825 6.41 -19.11 -21.62
C ILE A 825 6.97 -18.14 -20.56
N ARG A 826 7.76 -18.62 -19.59
CA ARG A 826 8.35 -17.78 -18.56
C ARG A 826 9.29 -16.69 -19.10
N THR A 827 9.81 -16.83 -20.28
CA THR A 827 10.78 -15.94 -20.88
C THR A 827 10.54 -15.73 -22.37
N ARG A 828 10.88 -14.54 -22.87
CA ARG A 828 10.98 -14.27 -24.31
C ARG A 828 12.19 -14.95 -24.96
N ARG A 829 13.25 -15.17 -24.17
CA ARG A 829 14.54 -15.73 -24.63
C ARG A 829 14.44 -17.23 -24.84
N ILE A 830 15.49 -17.84 -25.38
CA ILE A 830 15.57 -19.29 -25.50
C ILE A 830 15.69 -19.89 -24.10
N PRO A 831 14.75 -20.76 -23.68
CA PRO A 831 14.78 -21.33 -22.33
C PRO A 831 15.98 -22.28 -22.18
N PHE A 832 16.46 -22.43 -20.94
CA PHE A 832 17.63 -23.21 -20.52
C PHE A 832 18.99 -22.70 -21.01
N VAL A 833 19.07 -21.99 -22.13
CA VAL A 833 20.31 -21.46 -22.72
C VAL A 833 20.52 -19.97 -22.40
N GLN A 834 19.57 -19.11 -22.80
CA GLN A 834 19.66 -17.67 -22.61
C GLN A 834 19.03 -17.19 -21.30
N SER A 835 18.03 -17.90 -20.81
CA SER A 835 17.35 -17.60 -19.55
C SER A 835 17.02 -18.91 -18.83
N ARG A 836 17.52 -19.04 -17.61
CA ARG A 836 17.29 -20.23 -16.78
C ARG A 836 16.27 -19.92 -15.69
N ALA A 837 15.38 -20.87 -15.44
CA ALA A 837 14.48 -20.81 -14.30
C ALA A 837 15.27 -20.87 -12.98
N ALA A 838 14.72 -20.28 -11.93
CA ALA A 838 15.25 -20.49 -10.59
C ALA A 838 15.21 -21.96 -10.21
N TRP A 839 16.17 -22.43 -9.41
CA TRP A 839 16.25 -23.85 -9.07
C TRP A 839 15.00 -24.42 -8.39
N PRO A 840 14.22 -23.66 -7.51
CA PRO A 840 12.98 -24.21 -6.96
C PRO A 840 11.95 -24.55 -8.04
N LEU A 841 11.78 -23.70 -9.05
CA LEU A 841 10.88 -23.97 -10.16
C LEU A 841 11.36 -25.13 -11.02
N PHE A 842 12.62 -25.16 -11.34
CA PHE A 842 13.23 -26.25 -12.12
C PHE A 842 13.11 -27.61 -11.39
N ALA A 843 13.41 -27.65 -10.08
CA ALA A 843 13.29 -28.87 -9.27
C ALA A 843 11.83 -29.35 -9.19
N MET A 844 10.88 -28.45 -8.97
CA MET A 844 9.47 -28.78 -8.87
C MET A 844 8.91 -29.33 -10.19
N THR A 845 9.26 -28.72 -11.32
CA THR A 845 8.84 -29.20 -12.63
C THR A 845 9.45 -30.57 -12.93
N LEU A 846 10.71 -30.81 -12.60
CA LEU A 846 11.35 -32.12 -12.76
C LEU A 846 10.68 -33.22 -11.91
N VAL A 847 10.35 -32.91 -10.67
CA VAL A 847 9.66 -33.87 -9.78
C VAL A 847 8.28 -34.21 -10.34
N VAL A 848 7.52 -33.24 -10.80
CA VAL A 848 6.20 -33.47 -11.41
C VAL A 848 6.30 -34.30 -12.69
N MET A 849 7.26 -34.01 -13.54
CA MET A 849 7.49 -34.81 -14.75
C MET A 849 7.88 -36.27 -14.41
N ALA A 850 8.75 -36.45 -13.43
CA ALA A 850 9.16 -37.79 -12.98
C ALA A 850 7.99 -38.61 -12.42
N VAL A 851 7.15 -37.97 -11.57
CA VAL A 851 5.94 -38.61 -11.05
C VAL A 851 4.96 -38.97 -12.14
N GLY A 852 4.75 -38.08 -13.13
CA GLY A 852 3.86 -38.31 -14.27
C GLY A 852 4.30 -39.49 -15.12
N ILE A 853 5.61 -39.64 -15.39
CA ILE A 853 6.17 -40.75 -16.13
C ILE A 853 6.08 -42.07 -15.31
N ALA A 854 6.30 -42.00 -14.01
CA ALA A 854 6.34 -43.17 -13.13
C ALA A 854 4.95 -43.74 -12.81
N LEU A 855 3.89 -42.92 -12.79
CA LEU A 855 2.55 -43.38 -12.42
C LEU A 855 2.02 -44.56 -13.22
N PRO A 856 2.11 -44.62 -14.57
CA PRO A 856 1.66 -45.77 -15.35
C PRO A 856 2.46 -47.06 -15.07
N PHE A 857 3.69 -46.97 -14.58
CA PHE A 857 4.57 -48.08 -14.25
C PHE A 857 4.52 -48.45 -12.77
N SER A 858 3.82 -47.71 -11.95
CA SER A 858 3.71 -47.91 -10.50
C SER A 858 2.71 -49.02 -10.15
N PRO A 859 2.76 -49.61 -8.93
CA PRO A 859 1.70 -50.48 -8.42
C PRO A 859 0.32 -49.82 -8.38
N LEU A 860 0.26 -48.50 -8.35
CA LEU A 860 -0.97 -47.73 -8.33
C LEU A 860 -1.67 -47.65 -9.71
N ALA A 861 -0.97 -47.99 -10.79
CA ALA A 861 -1.46 -47.88 -12.17
C ALA A 861 -2.78 -48.66 -12.39
N GLY A 862 -2.90 -49.84 -11.85
CA GLY A 862 -4.11 -50.65 -11.96
C GLY A 862 -5.35 -50.00 -11.31
N TYR A 863 -5.16 -49.33 -10.22
CA TYR A 863 -6.21 -48.64 -9.49
C TYR A 863 -6.60 -47.31 -10.13
N LEU A 864 -5.61 -46.63 -10.77
CA LEU A 864 -5.83 -45.38 -11.51
C LEU A 864 -6.31 -45.62 -12.95
N GLN A 865 -6.47 -46.89 -13.34
CA GLN A 865 -6.82 -47.27 -14.71
C GLN A 865 -5.83 -46.73 -15.74
N LEU A 866 -4.54 -46.76 -15.43
CA LEU A 866 -3.43 -46.49 -16.29
C LEU A 866 -2.70 -47.82 -16.61
N GLN A 867 -2.01 -47.84 -17.71
CA GLN A 867 -1.25 -48.99 -18.22
C GLN A 867 0.18 -48.58 -18.50
N ALA A 868 1.13 -49.47 -18.20
CA ALA A 868 2.52 -49.30 -18.59
C ALA A 868 2.66 -49.19 -20.13
N LEU A 869 3.36 -48.16 -20.60
CA LEU A 869 3.57 -47.92 -22.01
C LEU A 869 4.75 -48.73 -22.53
N PRO A 870 4.74 -49.16 -23.80
CA PRO A 870 5.89 -49.78 -24.43
C PRO A 870 7.12 -48.85 -24.42
N LEU A 871 8.33 -49.37 -24.22
CA LEU A 871 9.57 -48.59 -24.23
C LEU A 871 9.78 -47.82 -25.54
N SER A 872 9.25 -48.33 -26.66
CA SER A 872 9.30 -47.67 -27.96
C SER A 872 8.49 -46.39 -28.05
N TYR A 873 7.58 -46.14 -27.09
CA TYR A 873 6.81 -44.90 -26.99
C TYR A 873 7.70 -43.69 -26.62
N PHE A 874 8.68 -43.85 -25.76
CA PHE A 874 9.49 -42.76 -25.25
C PHE A 874 10.35 -42.06 -26.31
N PRO A 875 10.99 -42.72 -27.28
CA PRO A 875 11.63 -42.02 -28.39
C PRO A 875 10.67 -41.12 -29.20
N TRP A 876 9.46 -41.57 -29.43
CA TRP A 876 8.41 -40.78 -30.09
C TRP A 876 7.98 -39.60 -29.24
N LEU A 877 7.84 -39.81 -27.94
CA LEU A 877 7.51 -38.73 -26.97
C LEU A 877 8.58 -37.66 -26.99
N VAL A 878 9.86 -38.00 -26.98
CA VAL A 878 10.98 -37.05 -27.06
C VAL A 878 10.90 -36.21 -28.34
N VAL A 879 10.61 -36.83 -29.48
CA VAL A 879 10.46 -36.12 -30.77
C VAL A 879 9.28 -35.15 -30.74
N ILE A 880 8.16 -35.57 -30.20
CA ILE A 880 6.95 -34.72 -30.05
C ILE A 880 7.25 -33.52 -29.16
N LEU A 881 7.85 -33.72 -28.01
CA LEU A 881 8.18 -32.65 -27.06
C LEU A 881 9.24 -31.71 -27.65
N ALA A 882 10.24 -32.21 -28.34
CA ALA A 882 11.24 -31.38 -29.04
C ALA A 882 10.58 -30.52 -30.12
N GLY A 883 9.68 -31.08 -30.94
CA GLY A 883 8.90 -30.34 -31.91
C GLY A 883 8.03 -29.26 -31.27
N TYR A 884 7.38 -29.57 -30.16
CA TYR A 884 6.62 -28.62 -29.38
C TYR A 884 7.47 -27.41 -28.93
N MET A 885 8.64 -27.67 -28.37
CA MET A 885 9.56 -26.64 -27.93
C MET A 885 10.04 -25.76 -29.10
N VAL A 886 10.39 -26.33 -30.21
CA VAL A 886 10.86 -25.61 -31.42
C VAL A 886 9.74 -24.72 -31.99
N LEU A 887 8.54 -25.26 -32.16
CA LEU A 887 7.39 -24.47 -32.67
C LEU A 887 7.00 -23.35 -31.71
N THR A 888 6.97 -23.61 -30.42
CA THR A 888 6.68 -22.58 -29.41
C THR A 888 7.72 -21.47 -29.45
N GLN A 889 9.00 -21.79 -29.57
CA GLN A 889 10.06 -20.79 -29.66
C GLN A 889 9.94 -19.94 -30.94
N THR A 890 9.58 -20.53 -32.05
CA THR A 890 9.35 -19.82 -33.33
C THR A 890 8.17 -18.87 -33.23
N VAL A 891 7.07 -19.31 -32.64
CA VAL A 891 5.87 -18.46 -32.40
C VAL A 891 6.18 -17.35 -31.39
N LYS A 892 6.97 -17.60 -30.34
CA LYS A 892 7.44 -16.57 -29.43
C LYS A 892 8.19 -15.46 -30.16
N GLY A 893 9.09 -15.81 -31.05
CA GLY A 893 9.81 -14.82 -31.86
C GLY A 893 8.90 -13.99 -32.74
N PHE A 894 7.92 -14.59 -33.39
CA PHE A 894 6.91 -13.88 -34.17
C PHE A 894 6.02 -12.98 -33.31
N TYR A 895 5.48 -13.51 -32.20
CA TYR A 895 4.60 -12.77 -31.30
C TYR A 895 5.29 -11.55 -30.70
N SER A 896 6.53 -11.72 -30.21
CA SER A 896 7.26 -10.61 -29.60
C SER A 896 7.66 -9.52 -30.60
N ARG A 897 7.90 -9.85 -31.86
CA ARG A 897 8.12 -8.85 -32.92
C ARG A 897 6.87 -8.09 -33.33
N ARG A 898 5.70 -8.77 -33.35
CA ARG A 898 4.45 -8.20 -33.80
C ARG A 898 3.71 -7.42 -32.71
N TYR A 899 3.66 -7.95 -31.48
CA TYR A 899 2.82 -7.43 -30.39
C TYR A 899 3.61 -7.00 -29.15
N GLY A 900 4.90 -7.32 -29.06
CA GLY A 900 5.71 -7.13 -27.87
C GLY A 900 5.51 -8.25 -26.85
N TRP A 901 6.42 -8.37 -25.92
CA TRP A 901 6.36 -9.34 -24.82
C TRP A 901 6.14 -8.61 -23.48
N GLN A 902 5.05 -8.91 -22.83
CA GLN A 902 4.75 -8.39 -21.49
C GLN A 902 5.17 -9.35 -20.40
#